data_3954dafefe9cd2f9e1b5b03f2a630548
#
_entry.id   3954dafefe9cd2f9e1b5b03f2a630548
#
_cell.length_a   1.000
_cell.length_b   1.000
_cell.length_c   1.000
_cell.angle_alpha   90.00
_cell.angle_beta   90.00
_cell.angle_gamma   90.00
#
_symmetry.space_group_name_H-M   'P 1'
#
loop_
_entity.id
_entity.type
_entity.pdbx_description
1 polymer ?
#
loop_
_entity_poly.entity_id
_entity_poly.type
_entity_poly.pdbx_seq_one_letter_code
_entity_poly.pdbx_strand_id
1 'polypeptide(L)'
;MKLKHNINPVLLQFINFIILLYSFITYIPWYILSGSREAIAKSKQVKAKPVNNKPVGAYRSVNSQHCLASVLYPGCDTLDKVFKYAKTKFKDKKLLGTREILKEEDEIQPSGKVFKKVILGRYTWLSYDDVYIKAVNFGNGLAVLGQQPKTNIAIFCETRAEWMIAAQACFMCNYQRNRFSSSTTATHYYSGWQTNDMVRVSQGCHSSHYGFCASYGGQSRHWEMAGNKQQARPIPSDIAVIMYTSGSTGVPKGVMISHCNIIAGITGMAERIPNLGEKDIYIGYLPLAHVLELSAELVCLSHGCRIGYSSPQTLADQSSKIKKGSKGDVTTLRPTLMAAVPEIMDRIYKNVMNKVNEMTSFQRNLFILAYNYKMEQISKGYTTPLCDSLIFRKVRMLLGGKIRILLCGGAPLSAATQRFMNICFCCPVGQGYGLTESAGAGTITDVWDYTTGRVGAPLVCCEIKLVNWEEGGYYNTDKPYPRGEILIGGQNVTVGYYKNEERTKKDFIVDENGQRWLHTGDIGEFHQDGCLKIIDRKKDLVKLQAGEYVSLGKVEAALKNLPLVDNICAYASSFHSYVIGFVVPNQKELAELARKKGFKGTWEEICNSPEMEKEVLKVLAEAAMAGFLXCSLSTPALTRGRGVEALAGTPALKEL
;
A
#
# COMPACT_ATOMS: atom_id res chain seq x y z
N MET A 1 -11.56 15.61 -15.38
CA MET A 1 -11.09 15.30 -16.75
C MET A 1 -11.61 16.36 -17.71
N LYS A 2 -10.80 16.75 -18.73
CA LYS A 2 -11.22 17.76 -19.72
C LYS A 2 -11.85 17.07 -20.94
N LEU A 3 -12.95 17.65 -21.43
CA LEU A 3 -13.56 17.23 -22.68
C LEU A 3 -12.68 17.69 -23.86
N LYS A 4 -12.41 16.81 -24.79
CA LYS A 4 -11.75 17.21 -26.06
C LYS A 4 -12.81 17.87 -26.96
N HIS A 5 -12.41 18.91 -27.67
CA HIS A 5 -13.26 19.84 -28.42
C HIS A 5 -13.99 19.21 -29.62
N ASN A 6 -14.94 18.33 -29.46
CA ASN A 6 -15.75 17.85 -30.60
C ASN A 6 -17.08 17.23 -30.14
N ILE A 7 -17.71 17.82 -29.15
CA ILE A 7 -19.10 17.41 -28.81
C ILE A 7 -20.05 18.43 -29.47
N ASN A 8 -21.03 17.94 -30.20
CA ASN A 8 -22.14 18.77 -30.65
C ASN A 8 -22.74 19.49 -29.42
N PRO A 9 -22.79 20.83 -29.41
CA PRO A 9 -23.28 21.60 -28.24
C PRO A 9 -24.71 21.23 -27.85
N VAL A 10 -25.57 20.89 -28.82
CA VAL A 10 -26.97 20.49 -28.58
C VAL A 10 -27.02 19.16 -27.83
N LEU A 11 -26.18 18.19 -28.24
CA LEU A 11 -26.08 16.89 -27.57
C LEU A 11 -25.56 17.06 -26.12
N LEU A 12 -24.59 17.93 -25.91
CA LEU A 12 -24.05 18.23 -24.58
C LEU A 12 -25.14 18.84 -23.67
N GLN A 13 -25.90 19.81 -24.20
CA GLN A 13 -27.01 20.43 -23.46
C GLN A 13 -28.09 19.40 -23.11
N PHE A 14 -28.43 18.51 -24.06
CA PHE A 14 -29.40 17.43 -23.83
C PHE A 14 -28.94 16.46 -22.74
N ILE A 15 -27.69 16.02 -22.78
CA ILE A 15 -27.11 15.13 -21.75
C ILE A 15 -27.14 15.83 -20.38
N ASN A 16 -26.75 17.10 -20.31
CA ASN A 16 -26.77 17.88 -19.07
C ASN A 16 -28.19 18.04 -18.53
N PHE A 17 -29.17 18.25 -19.41
CA PHE A 17 -30.59 18.31 -19.03
C PHE A 17 -31.06 16.98 -18.43
N ILE A 18 -30.71 15.85 -19.03
CA ILE A 18 -31.05 14.50 -18.50
C ILE A 18 -30.40 14.30 -17.12
N ILE A 19 -29.13 14.68 -16.96
CA ILE A 19 -28.39 14.60 -15.70
C ILE A 19 -29.08 15.46 -14.63
N LEU A 20 -29.50 16.68 -14.97
CA LEU A 20 -30.21 17.59 -14.07
C LEU A 20 -31.55 17.01 -13.64
N LEU A 21 -32.33 16.53 -14.61
CA LEU A 21 -33.63 15.90 -14.35
C LEU A 21 -33.50 14.67 -13.45
N TYR A 22 -32.53 13.80 -13.75
CA TYR A 22 -32.22 12.63 -12.92
C TYR A 22 -31.82 13.06 -11.50
N SER A 23 -30.94 14.05 -11.38
CA SER A 23 -30.51 14.57 -10.07
C SER A 23 -31.69 15.09 -9.25
N PHE A 24 -32.58 15.83 -9.90
CA PHE A 24 -33.77 16.40 -9.27
C PHE A 24 -34.73 15.30 -8.77
N ILE A 25 -35.01 14.30 -9.62
CA ILE A 25 -35.93 13.19 -9.30
C ILE A 25 -35.37 12.33 -8.17
N THR A 26 -34.07 12.05 -8.19
CA THR A 26 -33.42 11.14 -7.23
C THR A 26 -32.95 11.83 -5.95
N TYR A 27 -32.92 13.17 -5.91
CA TYR A 27 -32.36 13.93 -4.78
C TYR A 27 -33.05 13.58 -3.44
N ILE A 28 -34.35 13.69 -3.37
CA ILE A 28 -35.10 13.49 -2.11
C ILE A 28 -35.07 12.00 -1.67
N PRO A 29 -35.47 11.05 -2.52
CA PRO A 29 -35.37 9.63 -2.13
C PRO A 29 -33.98 9.21 -1.70
N TRP A 30 -32.94 9.61 -2.46
CA TRP A 30 -31.55 9.25 -2.15
C TRP A 30 -31.07 9.90 -0.86
N TYR A 31 -31.35 11.18 -0.68
CA TYR A 31 -30.93 11.91 0.52
C TYR A 31 -31.47 11.23 1.80
N ILE A 32 -32.68 10.74 1.74
CA ILE A 32 -33.37 10.08 2.87
C ILE A 32 -32.88 8.63 3.04
N LEU A 33 -32.81 7.86 1.94
CA LEU A 33 -32.57 6.40 1.98
C LEU A 33 -31.09 6.00 1.99
N SER A 34 -30.20 6.83 1.48
CA SER A 34 -28.78 6.48 1.32
C SER A 34 -27.89 6.77 2.53
N GLY A 35 -28.43 7.40 3.58
CA GLY A 35 -27.65 7.85 4.73
C GLY A 35 -26.69 9.00 4.42
N SER A 36 -26.92 9.71 3.32
CA SER A 36 -26.06 10.82 2.87
C SER A 36 -25.87 11.90 3.94
N ARG A 37 -26.94 12.19 4.70
CA ARG A 37 -26.88 13.19 5.78
C ARG A 37 -25.83 12.81 6.83
N GLU A 38 -25.82 11.55 7.25
CA GLU A 38 -24.86 11.03 8.23
C GLU A 38 -23.44 11.02 7.63
N ALA A 39 -23.29 10.59 6.40
CA ALA A 39 -22.01 10.59 5.68
C ALA A 39 -21.41 12.00 5.57
N ILE A 40 -22.25 12.99 5.20
CA ILE A 40 -21.85 14.41 5.12
C ILE A 40 -21.42 14.92 6.51
N ALA A 41 -22.21 14.61 7.54
CA ALA A 41 -21.90 15.03 8.91
C ALA A 41 -20.55 14.44 9.37
N LYS A 42 -20.34 13.14 9.14
CA LYS A 42 -19.09 12.45 9.48
C LYS A 42 -17.89 13.00 8.70
N SER A 43 -18.04 13.30 7.41
CA SER A 43 -16.95 13.81 6.59
C SER A 43 -16.44 15.17 7.09
N LYS A 44 -17.31 15.98 7.68
CA LYS A 44 -17.01 17.34 8.18
C LYS A 44 -16.53 17.37 9.64
N GLN A 45 -16.64 16.25 10.35
CA GLN A 45 -16.25 16.20 11.76
C GLN A 45 -14.73 16.37 11.91
N VAL A 46 -14.33 17.03 12.99
CA VAL A 46 -12.95 17.05 13.45
C VAL A 46 -12.58 15.63 13.87
N LYS A 47 -11.49 15.11 13.33
CA LYS A 47 -11.08 13.70 13.50
C LYS A 47 -9.97 13.53 14.54
N ALA A 48 -9.17 14.60 14.76
CA ALA A 48 -8.13 14.61 15.79
C ALA A 48 -7.96 16.02 16.36
N LYS A 49 -7.51 16.08 17.60
CA LYS A 49 -7.26 17.35 18.30
C LYS A 49 -5.94 17.29 19.07
N PRO A 50 -5.32 18.45 19.33
CA PRO A 50 -4.16 18.50 20.23
C PRO A 50 -4.51 18.01 21.63
N VAL A 51 -3.62 17.25 22.23
CA VAL A 51 -3.77 16.78 23.61
C VAL A 51 -3.69 18.01 24.55
N ASN A 52 -4.62 18.09 25.50
CA ASN A 52 -4.73 19.18 26.48
C ASN A 52 -4.88 20.58 25.81
N ASN A 53 -5.39 20.62 24.58
CA ASN A 53 -5.63 21.84 23.81
C ASN A 53 -4.36 22.71 23.63
N LYS A 54 -3.16 22.11 23.69
CA LYS A 54 -1.89 22.81 23.42
C LYS A 54 -1.65 22.86 21.91
N PRO A 55 -1.65 24.05 21.28
CA PRO A 55 -1.58 24.14 19.80
C PRO A 55 -0.33 23.47 19.19
N VAL A 56 0.74 23.36 19.95
CA VAL A 56 2.03 22.77 19.54
C VAL A 56 2.18 21.34 20.09
N GLY A 57 1.11 20.79 20.68
CA GLY A 57 1.12 19.47 21.29
C GLY A 57 0.95 18.30 20.31
N ALA A 58 0.98 17.11 20.87
CA ALA A 58 0.66 15.90 20.10
C ALA A 58 -0.83 15.87 19.76
N TYR A 59 -1.17 15.39 18.56
CA TYR A 59 -2.55 15.18 18.10
C TYR A 59 -2.97 13.74 18.36
N ARG A 60 -4.16 13.55 18.91
CA ARG A 60 -4.82 12.24 19.09
C ARG A 60 -6.15 12.21 18.37
N SER A 61 -6.56 11.03 17.94
CA SER A 61 -7.94 10.79 17.49
C SER A 61 -8.94 11.30 18.53
N VAL A 62 -10.05 11.86 18.10
CA VAL A 62 -11.13 12.26 19.01
C VAL A 62 -11.67 11.07 19.81
N ASN A 63 -11.51 9.85 19.30
CA ASN A 63 -11.94 8.61 19.95
C ASN A 63 -10.95 8.10 21.02
N SER A 64 -9.77 8.72 21.16
CA SER A 64 -8.72 8.31 22.11
C SER A 64 -8.06 9.49 22.82
N GLN A 65 -8.79 10.58 23.05
CA GLN A 65 -8.25 11.79 23.67
C GLN A 65 -7.68 11.54 25.07
N HIS A 66 -8.32 10.69 25.86
CA HIS A 66 -7.93 10.42 27.25
C HIS A 66 -6.86 9.34 27.34
N CYS A 67 -7.01 8.22 26.61
CA CYS A 67 -6.00 7.16 26.60
C CYS A 67 -5.93 6.48 25.23
N LEU A 68 -4.75 6.02 24.88
CA LEU A 68 -4.52 5.30 23.62
C LEU A 68 -5.00 3.85 23.74
N ALA A 69 -5.63 3.35 22.70
CA ALA A 69 -6.07 1.95 22.63
C ALA A 69 -4.85 1.04 22.38
N SER A 70 -4.73 -0.01 23.17
CA SER A 70 -3.56 -0.89 23.13
C SER A 70 -3.90 -2.35 22.83
N VAL A 71 -5.17 -2.76 22.99
CA VAL A 71 -5.60 -4.14 22.75
C VAL A 71 -6.95 -4.17 22.02
N LEU A 72 -7.11 -5.16 21.13
CA LEU A 72 -8.35 -5.42 20.40
C LEU A 72 -9.47 -5.94 21.31
N TYR A 73 -9.09 -6.86 22.18
CA TYR A 73 -10.02 -7.55 23.10
C TYR A 73 -9.40 -7.60 24.47
N PRO A 74 -10.20 -7.40 25.54
CA PRO A 74 -9.68 -7.51 26.91
C PRO A 74 -8.96 -8.85 27.14
N GLY A 75 -7.76 -8.79 27.71
CA GLY A 75 -6.94 -9.96 28.01
C GLY A 75 -6.17 -10.53 26.83
N CYS A 76 -6.34 -10.00 25.60
CA CYS A 76 -5.63 -10.46 24.39
C CYS A 76 -4.42 -9.53 24.12
N ASP A 77 -3.39 -9.65 24.94
CA ASP A 77 -2.18 -8.81 24.93
C ASP A 77 -0.99 -9.46 24.19
N THR A 78 -1.18 -10.70 23.66
CA THR A 78 -0.20 -11.39 22.82
C THR A 78 -0.90 -11.98 21.59
N LEU A 79 -0.17 -12.17 20.48
CA LEU A 79 -0.76 -12.61 19.21
C LEU A 79 -1.35 -14.03 19.29
N ASP A 80 -0.78 -14.89 20.10
CA ASP A 80 -1.34 -16.22 20.36
C ASP A 80 -2.71 -16.14 21.04
N LYS A 81 -2.87 -15.22 22.02
CA LYS A 81 -4.17 -14.98 22.68
C LYS A 81 -5.20 -14.42 21.70
N VAL A 82 -4.80 -13.47 20.84
CA VAL A 82 -5.67 -12.91 19.79
C VAL A 82 -6.15 -14.04 18.87
N PHE A 83 -5.23 -14.90 18.41
CA PHE A 83 -5.61 -16.00 17.51
C PHE A 83 -6.48 -17.05 18.22
N LYS A 84 -6.16 -17.39 19.47
CA LYS A 84 -6.96 -18.32 20.29
C LYS A 84 -8.39 -17.78 20.49
N TYR A 85 -8.52 -16.47 20.78
CA TYR A 85 -9.83 -15.81 20.89
C TYR A 85 -10.59 -15.89 19.56
N ALA A 86 -9.96 -15.53 18.45
CA ALA A 86 -10.57 -15.59 17.12
C ALA A 86 -11.01 -17.01 16.76
N LYS A 87 -10.13 -18.00 17.02
CA LYS A 87 -10.42 -19.43 16.81
C LYS A 87 -11.65 -19.87 17.60
N THR A 88 -11.74 -19.47 18.87
CA THR A 88 -12.89 -19.83 19.72
C THR A 88 -14.19 -19.21 19.20
N LYS A 89 -14.11 -17.96 18.75
CA LYS A 89 -15.27 -17.19 18.28
C LYS A 89 -15.76 -17.63 16.89
N PHE A 90 -14.83 -17.93 15.97
CA PHE A 90 -15.14 -18.16 14.55
C PHE A 90 -14.97 -19.60 14.09
N LYS A 91 -14.45 -20.46 14.90
CA LYS A 91 -14.29 -21.92 14.80
C LYS A 91 -14.34 -22.52 13.37
N ASP A 92 -15.54 -22.84 12.88
CA ASP A 92 -15.77 -23.52 11.60
C ASP A 92 -15.80 -22.55 10.40
N LYS A 93 -15.66 -21.25 10.65
CA LYS A 93 -15.65 -20.28 9.57
C LYS A 93 -14.39 -20.39 8.73
N LYS A 94 -14.51 -20.11 7.43
CA LYS A 94 -13.38 -20.08 6.50
C LYS A 94 -12.42 -18.95 6.89
N LEU A 95 -11.11 -19.27 6.93
CA LEU A 95 -10.06 -18.29 7.22
C LEU A 95 -9.11 -18.12 6.04
N LEU A 96 -8.34 -19.14 5.68
CA LEU A 96 -7.30 -19.05 4.65
C LEU A 96 -7.72 -19.83 3.39
N GLY A 97 -7.71 -19.14 2.25
CA GLY A 97 -8.10 -19.71 0.96
C GLY A 97 -6.96 -19.70 -0.04
N THR A 98 -6.75 -20.83 -0.73
CA THR A 98 -5.73 -20.99 -1.77
C THR A 98 -6.41 -21.47 -3.05
N ARG A 99 -5.99 -20.96 -4.20
CA ARG A 99 -6.52 -21.38 -5.49
C ARG A 99 -5.92 -22.71 -5.93
N GLU A 100 -6.80 -23.60 -6.37
CA GLU A 100 -6.42 -24.87 -6.98
C GLU A 100 -5.75 -24.61 -8.34
N ILE A 101 -4.60 -25.26 -8.58
CA ILE A 101 -3.93 -25.22 -9.89
C ILE A 101 -4.44 -26.43 -10.69
N LEU A 102 -5.22 -26.16 -11.75
CA LEU A 102 -5.79 -27.19 -12.61
C LEU A 102 -4.80 -27.66 -13.66
N LYS A 103 -4.02 -26.71 -14.21
CA LYS A 103 -3.05 -27.01 -15.27
C LYS A 103 -1.97 -25.92 -15.33
N GLU A 104 -0.76 -26.35 -15.66
CA GLU A 104 0.35 -25.47 -16.03
C GLU A 104 0.70 -25.73 -17.50
N GLU A 105 0.94 -24.68 -18.26
CA GLU A 105 1.29 -24.75 -19.69
C GLU A 105 2.43 -23.78 -19.99
N ASP A 106 3.35 -24.20 -20.82
CA ASP A 106 4.41 -23.34 -21.31
C ASP A 106 3.90 -22.54 -22.51
N GLU A 107 4.08 -21.23 -22.48
CA GLU A 107 3.75 -20.31 -23.58
C GLU A 107 5.04 -19.67 -24.09
N ILE A 108 5.36 -19.96 -25.36
CA ILE A 108 6.55 -19.39 -26.01
C ILE A 108 6.19 -18.00 -26.50
N GLN A 109 6.89 -16.99 -26.03
CA GLN A 109 6.74 -15.60 -26.47
C GLN A 109 7.40 -15.40 -27.84
N PRO A 110 7.02 -14.36 -28.60
CA PRO A 110 7.69 -14.05 -29.87
C PRO A 110 9.20 -13.83 -29.74
N SER A 111 9.68 -13.49 -28.55
CA SER A 111 11.11 -13.34 -28.22
C SER A 111 11.84 -14.67 -27.96
N GLY A 112 11.13 -15.82 -28.05
CA GLY A 112 11.67 -17.14 -27.75
C GLY A 112 11.67 -17.50 -26.25
N LYS A 113 11.35 -16.56 -25.36
CA LYS A 113 11.26 -16.84 -23.91
C LYS A 113 10.05 -17.69 -23.59
N VAL A 114 10.25 -18.71 -22.76
CA VAL A 114 9.17 -19.59 -22.28
C VAL A 114 8.61 -19.03 -20.98
N PHE A 115 7.31 -18.79 -20.96
CA PHE A 115 6.58 -18.36 -19.75
C PHE A 115 5.61 -19.45 -19.33
N LYS A 116 5.66 -19.85 -18.06
CA LYS A 116 4.67 -20.77 -17.49
C LYS A 116 3.37 -20.02 -17.22
N LYS A 117 2.30 -20.46 -17.86
CA LYS A 117 0.93 -19.98 -17.65
C LYS A 117 0.16 -20.98 -16.82
N VAL A 118 -0.74 -20.48 -15.98
CA VAL A 118 -1.56 -21.33 -15.11
C VAL A 118 -3.05 -21.19 -15.45
N ILE A 119 -3.76 -22.29 -15.37
CA ILE A 119 -5.22 -22.34 -15.34
C ILE A 119 -5.61 -22.67 -13.91
N LEU A 120 -6.28 -21.74 -13.25
CA LEU A 120 -6.61 -21.86 -11.82
C LEU A 120 -8.10 -22.20 -11.65
N GLY A 121 -8.37 -23.10 -10.70
CA GLY A 121 -9.71 -23.53 -10.33
C GLY A 121 -10.37 -22.60 -9.31
N ARG A 122 -11.11 -23.18 -8.39
CA ARG A 122 -11.79 -22.46 -7.30
C ARG A 122 -10.87 -22.34 -6.09
N TYR A 123 -11.28 -21.51 -5.12
CA TYR A 123 -10.62 -21.41 -3.82
C TYR A 123 -11.01 -22.59 -2.94
N THR A 124 -10.02 -23.29 -2.40
CA THR A 124 -10.17 -24.24 -1.30
C THR A 124 -9.86 -23.49 0.00
N TRP A 125 -10.55 -23.85 1.08
CA TRP A 125 -10.52 -23.05 2.31
C TRP A 125 -10.18 -23.90 3.53
N LEU A 126 -9.29 -23.37 4.38
CA LEU A 126 -9.06 -23.86 5.73
C LEU A 126 -9.90 -23.03 6.69
N SER A 127 -10.53 -23.70 7.66
CA SER A 127 -11.27 -23.04 8.75
C SER A 127 -10.31 -22.48 9.81
N TYR A 128 -10.85 -21.73 10.77
CA TYR A 128 -10.09 -21.25 11.93
C TYR A 128 -9.53 -22.42 12.73
N ASP A 129 -10.32 -23.49 12.92
CA ASP A 129 -9.87 -24.71 13.60
C ASP A 129 -8.74 -25.39 12.82
N ASP A 130 -8.88 -25.55 11.51
CA ASP A 130 -7.84 -26.18 10.66
C ASP A 130 -6.51 -25.42 10.77
N VAL A 131 -6.56 -24.11 10.65
CA VAL A 131 -5.36 -23.24 10.72
C VAL A 131 -4.72 -23.35 12.11
N TYR A 132 -5.53 -23.34 13.17
CA TYR A 132 -5.05 -23.45 14.54
C TYR A 132 -4.34 -24.78 14.78
N ILE A 133 -4.97 -25.90 14.37
CA ILE A 133 -4.40 -27.25 14.50
C ILE A 133 -3.07 -27.34 13.73
N LYS A 134 -3.05 -26.84 12.49
CA LYS A 134 -1.82 -26.83 11.66
C LYS A 134 -0.71 -25.99 12.30
N ALA A 135 -1.04 -24.85 12.88
CA ALA A 135 -0.07 -23.98 13.56
C ALA A 135 0.50 -24.67 14.82
N VAL A 136 -0.35 -25.30 15.64
CA VAL A 136 0.08 -26.06 16.82
C VAL A 136 1.00 -27.22 16.42
N ASN A 137 0.59 -28.02 15.42
CA ASN A 137 1.39 -29.15 14.95
C ASN A 137 2.74 -28.72 14.41
N PHE A 138 2.78 -27.61 13.65
CA PHE A 138 4.03 -27.06 13.11
C PHE A 138 4.95 -26.57 14.24
N GLY A 139 4.40 -25.87 15.24
CA GLY A 139 5.16 -25.41 16.41
C GLY A 139 5.74 -26.56 17.22
N ASN A 140 4.94 -27.62 17.46
CA ASN A 140 5.38 -28.83 18.16
C ASN A 140 6.48 -29.55 17.36
N GLY A 141 6.37 -29.59 16.03
CA GLY A 141 7.39 -30.15 15.16
C GLY A 141 8.73 -29.45 15.29
N LEU A 142 8.70 -28.10 15.32
CA LEU A 142 9.93 -27.31 15.52
C LEU A 142 10.56 -27.60 16.89
N ALA A 143 9.75 -27.74 17.94
CA ALA A 143 10.22 -28.08 19.28
C ALA A 143 10.87 -29.48 19.33
N VAL A 144 10.31 -30.45 18.60
CA VAL A 144 10.89 -31.81 18.46
C VAL A 144 12.25 -31.76 17.77
N LEU A 145 12.43 -30.82 16.80
CA LEU A 145 13.72 -30.60 16.14
C LEU A 145 14.72 -29.83 17.02
N GLY A 146 14.35 -29.48 18.26
CA GLY A 146 15.24 -28.83 19.20
C GLY A 146 15.15 -27.30 19.21
N GLN A 147 14.22 -26.72 18.47
CA GLN A 147 14.06 -25.26 18.48
C GLN A 147 13.60 -24.78 19.86
N GLN A 148 14.27 -23.75 20.37
CA GLN A 148 14.01 -23.21 21.72
C GLN A 148 13.24 -21.89 21.64
N PRO A 149 12.39 -21.57 22.64
CA PRO A 149 11.75 -20.25 22.73
C PRO A 149 12.78 -19.12 22.69
N LYS A 150 12.38 -17.98 22.11
CA LYS A 150 13.21 -16.77 21.95
C LYS A 150 14.40 -16.94 21.00
N THR A 151 14.48 -18.06 20.27
CA THR A 151 15.46 -18.20 19.18
C THR A 151 14.88 -17.74 17.87
N ASN A 152 15.73 -17.34 16.94
CA ASN A 152 15.34 -16.77 15.66
C ASN A 152 14.96 -17.88 14.66
N ILE A 153 13.87 -17.68 13.95
CA ILE A 153 13.42 -18.51 12.83
C ILE A 153 13.22 -17.62 11.62
N ALA A 154 13.82 -17.98 10.48
CA ALA A 154 13.60 -17.29 9.21
C ALA A 154 12.50 -18.01 8.41
N ILE A 155 11.47 -17.28 8.00
CA ILE A 155 10.43 -17.78 7.08
C ILE A 155 10.75 -17.29 5.67
N PHE A 156 11.10 -18.20 4.77
CA PHE A 156 11.43 -17.89 3.37
C PHE A 156 10.35 -18.51 2.48
N CYS A 157 9.39 -17.69 2.07
CA CYS A 157 8.20 -18.15 1.35
C CYS A 157 7.45 -16.98 0.70
N GLU A 158 6.82 -17.23 -0.43
CA GLU A 158 5.87 -16.28 -1.03
C GLU A 158 4.64 -16.09 -0.13
N THR A 159 3.88 -15.03 -0.34
CA THR A 159 2.62 -14.76 0.37
C THR A 159 1.64 -15.89 0.07
N ARG A 160 1.26 -16.64 1.11
CA ARG A 160 0.41 -17.83 1.01
C ARG A 160 -0.03 -18.31 2.41
N ALA A 161 -0.99 -19.25 2.43
CA ALA A 161 -1.57 -19.76 3.68
C ALA A 161 -0.53 -20.34 4.64
N GLU A 162 0.44 -21.09 4.10
CA GLU A 162 1.49 -21.75 4.90
C GLU A 162 2.41 -20.73 5.60
N TRP A 163 2.63 -19.57 4.97
CA TRP A 163 3.38 -18.47 5.61
C TRP A 163 2.67 -18.00 6.89
N MET A 164 1.35 -17.77 6.80
CA MET A 164 0.55 -17.32 7.96
C MET A 164 0.48 -18.43 9.02
N ILE A 165 0.35 -19.70 8.63
CA ILE A 165 0.34 -20.85 9.57
C ILE A 165 1.68 -20.91 10.33
N ALA A 166 2.81 -20.81 9.62
CA ALA A 166 4.14 -20.80 10.23
C ALA A 166 4.30 -19.59 11.17
N ALA A 167 3.78 -18.43 10.78
CA ALA A 167 3.81 -17.21 11.61
C ALA A 167 3.03 -17.42 12.92
N GLN A 168 1.82 -17.96 12.84
CA GLN A 168 1.00 -18.22 14.04
C GLN A 168 1.68 -19.23 14.96
N ALA A 169 2.31 -20.27 14.40
CA ALA A 169 3.09 -21.23 15.17
C ALA A 169 4.25 -20.55 15.93
N CYS A 170 4.99 -19.66 15.26
CA CYS A 170 6.08 -18.89 15.90
C CYS A 170 5.55 -18.03 17.03
N PHE A 171 4.40 -17.35 16.83
CA PHE A 171 3.78 -16.52 17.88
C PHE A 171 3.37 -17.38 19.09
N MET A 172 2.78 -18.56 18.87
CA MET A 172 2.34 -19.47 19.93
C MET A 172 3.50 -20.04 20.77
N CYS A 173 4.62 -20.31 20.11
CA CYS A 173 5.78 -20.98 20.71
C CYS A 173 6.86 -20.01 21.15
N ASN A 174 6.58 -18.71 21.07
CA ASN A 174 7.52 -17.64 21.43
C ASN A 174 8.85 -17.75 20.66
N TYR A 175 8.80 -18.13 19.38
CA TYR A 175 9.97 -18.08 18.48
C TYR A 175 10.05 -16.67 17.87
N GLN A 176 11.22 -16.05 17.93
CA GLN A 176 11.47 -14.76 17.30
C GLN A 176 11.62 -14.96 15.79
N ARG A 177 10.88 -14.19 15.03
CA ARG A 177 10.82 -14.38 13.60
C ARG A 177 11.70 -13.38 12.86
N ASN A 178 12.72 -13.87 12.19
CA ASN A 178 13.52 -13.13 11.23
C ASN A 178 13.01 -13.38 9.82
N ARG A 179 13.05 -12.37 9.00
CA ARG A 179 12.29 -12.34 7.80
C ARG A 179 13.12 -12.22 6.54
N PHE A 180 12.75 -12.97 5.50
CA PHE A 180 13.38 -12.92 4.19
C PHE A 180 12.32 -12.79 3.08
N SER A 181 12.61 -11.91 2.13
CA SER A 181 11.79 -11.72 0.93
C SER A 181 12.04 -12.83 -0.09
N SER A 182 11.06 -13.09 -0.92
CA SER A 182 11.13 -14.06 -2.03
C SER A 182 11.96 -13.57 -3.23
N SER A 183 12.57 -12.37 -3.16
CA SER A 183 13.37 -11.87 -4.28
C SER A 183 14.77 -12.49 -4.27
N THR A 184 15.25 -12.84 -5.46
CA THR A 184 16.57 -13.45 -5.72
C THR A 184 17.75 -12.61 -5.20
N THR A 185 17.53 -11.34 -4.95
CA THR A 185 18.54 -10.40 -4.40
C THR A 185 18.87 -10.64 -2.91
N ALA A 186 18.04 -11.41 -2.19
CA ALA A 186 18.24 -11.65 -0.76
C ALA A 186 19.41 -12.61 -0.46
N THR A 187 19.85 -13.40 -1.44
CA THR A 187 20.87 -14.42 -1.24
C THR A 187 22.28 -13.85 -0.93
N HIS A 188 22.58 -12.64 -1.35
CA HIS A 188 23.90 -12.03 -1.11
C HIS A 188 24.07 -11.37 0.26
N TYR A 189 22.99 -11.08 0.98
CA TYR A 189 23.06 -10.34 2.25
C TYR A 189 23.23 -11.21 3.50
N TYR A 190 23.21 -12.54 3.35
CA TYR A 190 23.04 -13.45 4.51
C TYR A 190 24.17 -14.49 4.63
N SER A 191 25.38 -14.13 4.23
CA SER A 191 26.55 -15.02 4.30
C SER A 191 26.98 -15.47 5.72
N GLY A 192 26.30 -14.99 6.76
CA GLY A 192 26.61 -15.34 8.14
C GLY A 192 25.56 -16.22 8.86
N TRP A 193 24.50 -16.67 8.17
CA TRP A 193 23.45 -17.49 8.81
C TRP A 193 23.69 -18.98 8.53
N GLN A 194 23.58 -19.77 9.59
CA GLN A 194 23.64 -21.22 9.43
C GLN A 194 22.33 -21.73 8.78
N THR A 195 22.45 -22.69 7.89
CA THR A 195 21.31 -23.30 7.16
C THR A 195 20.25 -23.90 8.09
N ASN A 196 20.62 -24.17 9.34
CA ASN A 196 19.74 -24.78 10.34
C ASN A 196 18.65 -23.85 10.88
N ASP A 197 18.76 -22.53 10.65
CA ASP A 197 17.80 -21.53 11.15
C ASP A 197 16.71 -21.17 10.11
N MET A 198 16.73 -21.83 8.94
CA MET A 198 15.82 -21.50 7.83
C MET A 198 14.70 -22.52 7.67
N VAL A 199 13.46 -22.06 7.79
CA VAL A 199 12.27 -22.81 7.38
C VAL A 199 11.97 -22.45 5.93
N ARG A 200 12.24 -23.36 5.01
CA ARG A 200 11.94 -23.20 3.60
C ARG A 200 10.62 -23.93 3.29
N VAL A 201 9.60 -23.16 2.89
CA VAL A 201 8.32 -23.73 2.46
C VAL A 201 8.34 -23.77 0.93
N SER A 202 8.43 -24.97 0.35
CA SER A 202 8.51 -25.14 -1.10
C SER A 202 7.19 -25.65 -1.70
N GLN A 203 6.87 -25.21 -2.91
CA GLN A 203 5.88 -25.85 -3.77
C GLN A 203 6.52 -27.16 -4.28
N GLY A 204 5.93 -28.30 -4.00
CA GLY A 204 6.39 -29.51 -4.65
C GLY A 204 6.30 -30.80 -3.87
N CYS A 205 5.19 -31.05 -3.21
CA CYS A 205 4.84 -32.44 -2.92
C CYS A 205 3.57 -32.80 -3.70
N HIS A 206 3.76 -33.33 -4.88
CA HIS A 206 2.68 -33.99 -5.62
C HIS A 206 2.35 -35.30 -4.92
N SER A 207 1.55 -35.26 -3.89
CA SER A 207 0.89 -36.40 -3.37
C SER A 207 -0.48 -36.02 -2.83
N SER A 208 -1.40 -36.91 -3.00
CA SER A 208 -2.84 -36.80 -2.76
C SER A 208 -3.23 -36.56 -1.28
N HIS A 209 -2.30 -36.17 -0.43
CA HIS A 209 -2.53 -35.85 0.97
C HIS A 209 -2.07 -34.41 1.25
N TYR A 210 -2.96 -33.61 1.78
CA TYR A 210 -2.71 -32.21 2.17
C TYR A 210 -1.76 -32.12 3.39
N GLY A 211 -0.49 -32.47 3.18
CA GLY A 211 0.55 -32.37 4.20
C GLY A 211 1.33 -31.04 4.07
N PHE A 212 1.57 -30.39 5.19
CA PHE A 212 2.44 -29.22 5.27
C PHE A 212 3.89 -29.69 5.11
N CYS A 213 4.51 -29.43 3.97
CA CYS A 213 5.89 -29.79 3.72
C CYS A 213 6.80 -28.59 3.98
N ALA A 214 7.50 -28.60 5.10
CA ALA A 214 8.52 -27.63 5.43
C ALA A 214 9.86 -28.35 5.55
N SER A 215 10.90 -27.84 4.91
CA SER A 215 12.26 -28.34 5.10
C SER A 215 12.97 -27.46 6.14
N TYR A 216 13.55 -28.10 7.13
CA TYR A 216 14.36 -27.46 8.17
C TYR A 216 15.71 -28.19 8.18
N GLY A 217 16.80 -27.48 8.06
CA GLY A 217 18.13 -28.08 8.01
C GLY A 217 18.33 -29.05 6.83
N GLY A 218 17.62 -28.83 5.70
CA GLY A 218 17.74 -29.69 4.52
C GLY A 218 16.90 -30.96 4.56
N GLN A 219 16.17 -31.25 5.64
CA GLN A 219 15.30 -32.43 5.75
C GLN A 219 13.83 -32.04 5.58
N SER A 220 13.13 -32.75 4.67
CA SER A 220 11.68 -32.57 4.46
C SER A 220 10.92 -33.60 5.34
N ARG A 221 10.00 -33.11 6.17
CA ARG A 221 9.18 -33.94 7.03
C ARG A 221 7.71 -33.52 7.03
N HIS A 222 6.82 -34.50 7.18
CA HIS A 222 5.39 -34.30 7.40
C HIS A 222 5.10 -34.16 8.91
N TRP A 223 4.45 -33.06 9.31
CA TRP A 223 4.25 -32.67 10.72
C TRP A 223 2.86 -33.04 11.26
N GLU A 224 2.33 -34.17 10.92
CA GLU A 224 0.95 -34.54 11.32
C GLU A 224 0.80 -35.06 12.75
N MET A 225 1.89 -35.49 13.40
CA MET A 225 1.81 -36.24 14.66
C MET A 225 2.90 -35.91 15.70
N ALA A 226 3.30 -34.64 15.82
CA ALA A 226 4.20 -34.23 16.91
C ALA A 226 3.42 -34.12 18.24
N GLY A 227 3.81 -34.86 19.23
CA GLY A 227 3.17 -34.90 20.56
C GLY A 227 3.15 -33.52 21.23
N ASN A 228 2.29 -33.38 22.22
CA ASN A 228 2.04 -32.12 22.92
C ASN A 228 3.23 -31.77 23.85
N LYS A 229 4.15 -30.91 23.42
CA LYS A 229 5.22 -30.38 24.27
C LYS A 229 4.79 -29.03 24.83
N GLN A 230 4.85 -28.91 26.14
CA GLN A 230 4.56 -27.65 26.84
C GLN A 230 5.66 -26.64 26.48
N GLN A 231 5.28 -25.57 25.82
CA GLN A 231 6.21 -24.51 25.40
C GLN A 231 5.97 -23.23 26.19
N ALA A 232 7.02 -22.42 26.36
CA ALA A 232 6.94 -21.13 27.03
C ALA A 232 6.07 -20.19 26.18
N ARG A 233 5.00 -19.67 26.78
CA ARG A 233 4.12 -18.72 26.12
C ARG A 233 4.76 -17.32 26.05
N PRO A 234 4.47 -16.54 25.03
CA PRO A 234 4.99 -15.18 24.93
C PRO A 234 4.36 -14.25 25.96
N ILE A 235 5.11 -13.22 26.31
CA ILE A 235 4.61 -12.06 27.05
C ILE A 235 4.54 -10.84 26.09
N PRO A 236 3.76 -9.80 26.42
CA PRO A 236 3.55 -8.67 25.49
C PRO A 236 4.84 -7.99 24.99
N SER A 237 5.88 -7.95 25.80
CA SER A 237 7.16 -7.32 25.46
C SER A 237 8.10 -8.21 24.64
N ASP A 238 7.79 -9.51 24.49
CA ASP A 238 8.61 -10.41 23.67
C ASP A 238 8.56 -9.99 22.19
N ILE A 239 9.68 -10.16 21.49
CA ILE A 239 9.78 -9.84 20.07
C ILE A 239 9.03 -10.91 19.26
N ALA A 240 8.01 -10.47 18.55
CA ALA A 240 7.20 -11.34 17.67
C ALA A 240 7.83 -11.45 16.28
N VAL A 241 8.40 -10.34 15.77
CA VAL A 241 8.93 -10.26 14.41
C VAL A 241 10.15 -9.33 14.37
N ILE A 242 11.18 -9.72 13.63
CA ILE A 242 12.24 -8.80 13.19
C ILE A 242 12.03 -8.59 11.69
N MET A 243 11.68 -7.36 11.32
CA MET A 243 11.34 -6.98 9.94
C MET A 243 12.42 -6.10 9.33
N TYR A 244 13.01 -6.52 8.22
CA TYR A 244 14.06 -5.75 7.57
C TYR A 244 13.47 -4.70 6.62
N THR A 245 14.01 -3.49 6.70
CA THR A 245 13.69 -2.38 5.81
C THR A 245 14.96 -1.92 5.10
N SER A 246 14.80 -1.35 3.91
CA SER A 246 15.92 -0.73 3.20
C SER A 246 16.46 0.45 4.02
N GLY A 247 17.72 0.37 4.39
CA GLY A 247 18.41 1.48 5.05
C GLY A 247 18.74 2.60 4.05
N SER A 248 18.77 3.84 4.53
CA SER A 248 19.22 4.98 3.72
C SER A 248 20.71 4.87 3.32
N THR A 249 21.44 4.04 4.01
CA THR A 249 22.87 3.77 3.76
C THR A 249 23.08 2.53 2.88
N GLY A 250 22.01 1.95 2.35
CA GLY A 250 22.06 0.72 1.57
C GLY A 250 22.04 -0.57 2.40
N VAL A 251 22.43 -0.51 3.68
CA VAL A 251 22.43 -1.69 4.56
C VAL A 251 21.03 -1.86 5.19
N PRO A 252 20.37 -3.01 5.00
CA PRO A 252 19.02 -3.24 5.59
C PRO A 252 19.06 -3.20 7.12
N LYS A 253 18.00 -2.61 7.71
CA LYS A 253 17.83 -2.50 9.17
C LYS A 253 16.74 -3.47 9.63
N GLY A 254 17.02 -4.30 10.63
CA GLY A 254 16.04 -5.21 11.23
C GLY A 254 15.26 -4.53 12.33
N VAL A 255 14.00 -4.18 12.08
CA VAL A 255 13.11 -3.55 13.07
C VAL A 255 12.57 -4.64 14.01
N MET A 256 12.78 -4.49 15.31
CA MET A 256 12.31 -5.44 16.35
C MET A 256 10.89 -5.05 16.79
N ILE A 257 9.90 -5.86 16.42
CA ILE A 257 8.48 -5.58 16.69
C ILE A 257 7.98 -6.58 17.72
N SER A 258 7.54 -6.09 18.89
CA SER A 258 7.00 -6.95 19.95
C SER A 258 5.52 -7.30 19.70
N HIS A 259 5.02 -8.27 20.49
CA HIS A 259 3.59 -8.64 20.45
C HIS A 259 2.71 -7.42 20.72
N CYS A 260 3.00 -6.64 21.77
CA CYS A 260 2.19 -5.46 22.10
C CYS A 260 2.23 -4.37 21.02
N ASN A 261 3.37 -4.20 20.32
CA ASN A 261 3.45 -3.23 19.21
C ASN A 261 2.47 -3.59 18.10
N ILE A 262 2.48 -4.87 17.66
CA ILE A 262 1.60 -5.33 16.58
C ILE A 262 0.13 -5.20 17.02
N ILE A 263 -0.20 -5.62 18.25
CA ILE A 263 -1.58 -5.60 18.76
C ILE A 263 -2.10 -4.16 18.81
N ALA A 264 -1.31 -3.23 19.34
CA ALA A 264 -1.68 -1.82 19.34
C ALA A 264 -1.93 -1.31 17.92
N GLY A 265 -1.03 -1.64 16.98
CA GLY A 265 -1.16 -1.26 15.58
C GLY A 265 -2.44 -1.78 14.93
N ILE A 266 -2.70 -3.09 15.04
CA ILE A 266 -3.90 -3.70 14.44
C ILE A 266 -5.19 -3.23 15.13
N THR A 267 -5.14 -2.85 16.40
CA THR A 267 -6.27 -2.24 17.12
C THR A 267 -6.64 -0.91 16.47
N GLY A 268 -5.64 -0.06 16.23
CA GLY A 268 -5.87 1.22 15.58
C GLY A 268 -6.39 1.08 14.15
N MET A 269 -5.83 0.14 13.39
CA MET A 269 -6.26 -0.11 12.00
C MET A 269 -7.70 -0.64 11.92
N ALA A 270 -8.06 -1.57 12.80
CA ALA A 270 -9.38 -2.20 12.83
C ALA A 270 -10.49 -1.16 13.08
N GLU A 271 -10.24 -0.19 13.96
CA GLU A 271 -11.20 0.87 14.30
C GLU A 271 -11.58 1.70 13.07
N ARG A 272 -10.66 1.86 12.10
CA ARG A 272 -10.92 2.62 10.88
C ARG A 272 -11.75 1.89 9.83
N ILE A 273 -12.01 0.58 10.02
CA ILE A 273 -12.78 -0.23 9.04
C ILE A 273 -14.17 -0.54 9.63
N PRO A 274 -15.19 0.24 9.28
CA PRO A 274 -16.52 0.02 9.86
C PRO A 274 -17.09 -1.35 9.46
N ASN A 275 -17.76 -2.01 10.41
CA ASN A 275 -18.47 -3.28 10.22
C ASN A 275 -17.55 -4.40 9.69
N LEU A 276 -16.28 -4.39 10.10
CA LEU A 276 -15.33 -5.44 9.74
C LEU A 276 -15.75 -6.78 10.37
N GLY A 277 -15.80 -7.86 9.57
CA GLY A 277 -16.23 -9.15 10.10
C GLY A 277 -16.41 -10.26 9.07
N GLU A 278 -17.17 -11.29 9.46
CA GLU A 278 -17.35 -12.56 8.74
C GLU A 278 -17.81 -12.43 7.27
N LYS A 279 -18.48 -11.34 6.94
CA LYS A 279 -18.94 -11.09 5.55
C LYS A 279 -17.81 -10.63 4.64
N ASP A 280 -16.69 -10.21 5.23
CA ASP A 280 -15.58 -9.64 4.49
C ASP A 280 -14.65 -10.72 3.94
N ILE A 281 -14.15 -10.43 2.76
CA ILE A 281 -13.13 -11.23 2.06
C ILE A 281 -11.97 -10.29 1.71
N TYR A 282 -10.81 -10.58 2.28
CA TYR A 282 -9.57 -9.86 2.00
C TYR A 282 -8.78 -10.62 0.95
N ILE A 283 -8.17 -9.92 0.00
CA ILE A 283 -7.24 -10.53 -0.96
C ILE A 283 -5.80 -10.26 -0.52
N GLY A 284 -5.09 -11.33 -0.14
CA GLY A 284 -3.69 -11.29 0.30
C GLY A 284 -2.75 -11.53 -0.88
N TYR A 285 -2.10 -10.47 -1.37
CA TYR A 285 -1.21 -10.57 -2.54
C TYR A 285 0.06 -9.72 -2.40
N LEU A 286 0.09 -8.81 -1.44
CA LEU A 286 1.31 -8.06 -1.12
C LEU A 286 2.26 -8.97 -0.32
N PRO A 287 3.56 -8.69 -0.28
CA PRO A 287 4.47 -9.51 0.51
C PRO A 287 4.09 -9.51 2.00
N LEU A 288 3.79 -10.70 2.55
CA LEU A 288 3.61 -10.88 4.02
C LEU A 288 4.86 -10.47 4.77
N ALA A 289 5.93 -10.42 4.04
CA ALA A 289 7.21 -9.87 4.39
C ALA A 289 7.16 -8.33 4.56
N HIS A 290 6.09 -7.64 4.40
CA HIS A 290 5.93 -6.20 4.65
C HIS A 290 4.89 -5.99 5.76
N VAL A 291 5.15 -5.02 6.65
CA VAL A 291 4.27 -4.75 7.80
C VAL A 291 2.83 -4.45 7.38
N LEU A 292 2.63 -3.80 6.24
CA LEU A 292 1.30 -3.48 5.72
C LEU A 292 0.46 -4.75 5.51
N GLU A 293 1.02 -5.75 4.82
CA GLU A 293 0.28 -7.00 4.56
C GLU A 293 0.08 -7.83 5.82
N LEU A 294 1.15 -7.96 6.63
CA LEU A 294 1.05 -8.71 7.90
C LEU A 294 -0.03 -8.12 8.81
N SER A 295 -0.04 -6.79 8.98
CA SER A 295 -1.03 -6.12 9.83
C SER A 295 -2.45 -6.25 9.26
N ALA A 296 -2.62 -6.08 7.94
CA ALA A 296 -3.93 -6.24 7.28
C ALA A 296 -4.49 -7.65 7.46
N GLU A 297 -3.64 -8.69 7.27
CA GLU A 297 -4.08 -10.07 7.47
C GLU A 297 -4.40 -10.38 8.95
N LEU A 298 -3.61 -9.83 9.90
CA LEU A 298 -3.88 -10.00 11.34
C LEU A 298 -5.17 -9.29 11.75
N VAL A 299 -5.45 -8.10 11.20
CA VAL A 299 -6.75 -7.41 11.39
C VAL A 299 -7.89 -8.30 10.89
N CYS A 300 -7.75 -8.84 9.69
CA CYS A 300 -8.78 -9.72 9.10
C CYS A 300 -9.00 -10.99 9.92
N LEU A 301 -7.90 -11.65 10.31
CA LEU A 301 -7.92 -12.88 11.13
C LEU A 301 -8.63 -12.62 12.47
N SER A 302 -8.33 -11.49 13.13
CA SER A 302 -8.90 -11.19 14.45
C SER A 302 -10.40 -10.90 14.41
N HIS A 303 -10.96 -10.56 13.23
CA HIS A 303 -12.37 -10.15 13.07
C HIS A 303 -13.24 -11.17 12.33
N GLY A 304 -12.72 -12.36 12.02
CA GLY A 304 -13.52 -13.40 11.36
C GLY A 304 -13.58 -13.29 9.84
N CYS A 305 -12.75 -12.43 9.22
CA CYS A 305 -12.72 -12.28 7.77
C CYS A 305 -12.05 -13.47 7.09
N ARG A 306 -12.40 -13.71 5.84
CA ARG A 306 -11.74 -14.69 4.98
C ARG A 306 -10.58 -14.04 4.25
N ILE A 307 -9.44 -14.71 4.16
CA ILE A 307 -8.26 -14.24 3.43
C ILE A 307 -8.02 -15.17 2.25
N GLY A 308 -8.19 -14.68 1.04
CA GLY A 308 -7.91 -15.44 -0.19
C GLY A 308 -6.56 -15.03 -0.77
N TYR A 309 -5.64 -15.99 -0.89
CA TYR A 309 -4.28 -15.72 -1.35
C TYR A 309 -4.20 -15.56 -2.86
N SER A 310 -3.34 -14.66 -3.29
CA SER A 310 -3.09 -14.29 -4.68
C SER A 310 -1.62 -13.88 -4.85
N SER A 311 -1.25 -13.49 -6.04
CA SER A 311 0.05 -12.88 -6.34
C SER A 311 -0.13 -11.76 -7.38
N PRO A 312 0.80 -10.81 -7.50
CA PRO A 312 0.71 -9.81 -8.57
C PRO A 312 0.62 -10.43 -9.97
N GLN A 313 1.16 -11.65 -10.15
CA GLN A 313 1.21 -12.35 -11.42
C GLN A 313 -0.08 -13.14 -11.74
N THR A 314 -0.99 -13.31 -10.76
CA THR A 314 -2.26 -14.03 -10.94
C THR A 314 -3.48 -13.18 -10.57
N LEU A 315 -3.27 -11.95 -10.10
CA LEU A 315 -4.30 -11.08 -9.51
C LEU A 315 -5.48 -10.84 -10.45
N ALA A 316 -5.21 -10.38 -11.66
CA ALA A 316 -6.24 -10.02 -12.66
C ALA A 316 -6.26 -11.02 -13.82
N ASP A 317 -7.35 -11.03 -14.59
CA ASP A 317 -7.50 -11.91 -15.76
C ASP A 317 -6.38 -11.71 -16.80
N GLN A 318 -5.79 -10.50 -16.85
CA GLN A 318 -4.71 -10.16 -17.78
C GLN A 318 -3.31 -10.27 -17.14
N SER A 319 -3.22 -10.78 -15.92
CA SER A 319 -1.92 -10.94 -15.22
C SER A 319 -1.01 -11.94 -15.95
N SER A 320 0.31 -11.71 -15.80
CA SER A 320 1.34 -12.37 -16.61
C SER A 320 1.33 -13.91 -16.54
N LYS A 321 0.94 -14.50 -15.42
CA LYS A 321 0.86 -15.98 -15.28
C LYS A 321 -0.50 -16.55 -15.66
N ILE A 322 -1.54 -15.74 -15.83
CA ILE A 322 -2.89 -16.27 -16.15
C ILE A 322 -2.96 -16.57 -17.66
N LYS A 323 -3.43 -17.77 -18.00
CA LYS A 323 -3.67 -18.14 -19.41
C LYS A 323 -4.80 -17.30 -19.97
N LYS A 324 -4.63 -16.78 -21.19
CA LYS A 324 -5.64 -15.97 -21.89
C LYS A 324 -6.99 -16.73 -21.94
N GLY A 325 -8.05 -16.06 -21.51
CA GLY A 325 -9.40 -16.66 -21.41
C GLY A 325 -9.72 -17.26 -20.04
N SER A 326 -8.72 -17.39 -19.14
CA SER A 326 -8.93 -17.86 -17.77
C SER A 326 -9.13 -16.70 -16.81
N LYS A 327 -9.73 -16.98 -15.64
CA LYS A 327 -10.04 -15.97 -14.63
C LYS A 327 -8.89 -15.80 -13.64
N GLY A 328 -8.52 -14.57 -13.40
CA GLY A 328 -7.60 -14.20 -12.32
C GLY A 328 -8.25 -14.32 -10.94
N ASP A 329 -7.44 -14.06 -9.92
CA ASP A 329 -7.84 -14.27 -8.52
C ASP A 329 -8.94 -13.31 -8.07
N VAL A 330 -8.85 -12.02 -8.40
CA VAL A 330 -9.89 -11.03 -8.02
C VAL A 330 -11.25 -11.36 -8.61
N THR A 331 -11.29 -11.86 -9.84
CA THR A 331 -12.53 -12.21 -10.54
C THR A 331 -13.21 -13.42 -9.88
N THR A 332 -12.41 -14.38 -9.40
CA THR A 332 -12.91 -15.60 -8.74
C THR A 332 -13.25 -15.36 -7.28
N LEU A 333 -12.39 -14.66 -6.55
CA LEU A 333 -12.53 -14.40 -5.10
C LEU A 333 -13.61 -13.35 -4.82
N ARG A 334 -13.67 -12.31 -5.63
CA ARG A 334 -14.57 -11.15 -5.46
C ARG A 334 -14.40 -10.51 -4.09
N PRO A 335 -13.19 -10.01 -3.76
CA PRO A 335 -12.90 -9.50 -2.42
C PRO A 335 -13.74 -8.26 -2.08
N THR A 336 -13.95 -8.03 -0.77
CA THR A 336 -14.59 -6.81 -0.24
C THR A 336 -13.57 -5.81 0.28
N LEU A 337 -12.38 -6.31 0.67
CA LEU A 337 -11.29 -5.50 1.23
C LEU A 337 -10.01 -5.78 0.44
N MET A 338 -9.24 -4.71 0.20
CA MET A 338 -7.96 -4.82 -0.51
C MET A 338 -6.99 -3.77 0.02
N ALA A 339 -5.78 -4.19 0.36
CA ALA A 339 -4.65 -3.28 0.54
C ALA A 339 -3.90 -3.18 -0.79
N ALA A 340 -3.32 -2.03 -1.08
CA ALA A 340 -2.57 -1.81 -2.32
C ALA A 340 -1.41 -0.85 -2.10
N VAL A 341 -0.48 -0.86 -3.04
CA VAL A 341 0.59 0.14 -3.12
C VAL A 341 0.33 1.08 -4.31
N PRO A 342 0.83 2.32 -4.26
CA PRO A 342 0.56 3.31 -5.32
C PRO A 342 0.89 2.82 -6.72
N GLU A 343 1.96 2.08 -6.90
CA GLU A 343 2.37 1.55 -8.21
C GLU A 343 1.26 0.73 -8.89
N ILE A 344 0.55 -0.10 -8.11
CA ILE A 344 -0.55 -0.91 -8.65
C ILE A 344 -1.72 0.00 -9.03
N MET A 345 -2.02 1.01 -8.21
CA MET A 345 -3.07 1.99 -8.50
C MET A 345 -2.78 2.77 -9.77
N ASP A 346 -1.54 3.24 -9.93
CA ASP A 346 -1.10 3.99 -11.11
C ASP A 346 -1.16 3.12 -12.38
N ARG A 347 -0.76 1.85 -12.27
CA ARG A 347 -0.86 0.89 -13.37
C ARG A 347 -2.32 0.67 -13.79
N ILE A 348 -3.23 0.50 -12.84
CA ILE A 348 -4.67 0.37 -13.10
C ILE A 348 -5.19 1.65 -13.76
N TYR A 349 -4.83 2.82 -13.22
CA TYR A 349 -5.21 4.13 -13.76
C TYR A 349 -4.79 4.26 -15.22
N LYS A 350 -3.51 4.00 -15.53
CA LYS A 350 -2.97 4.07 -16.90
C LYS A 350 -3.72 3.11 -17.84
N ASN A 351 -3.92 1.86 -17.42
CA ASN A 351 -4.61 0.85 -18.22
C ASN A 351 -6.06 1.24 -18.54
N VAL A 352 -6.80 1.76 -17.55
CA VAL A 352 -8.19 2.21 -17.78
C VAL A 352 -8.20 3.43 -18.70
N MET A 353 -7.31 4.40 -18.48
CA MET A 353 -7.25 5.61 -19.32
C MET A 353 -6.88 5.28 -20.77
N ASN A 354 -5.97 4.34 -21.00
CA ASN A 354 -5.66 3.88 -22.36
C ASN A 354 -6.91 3.31 -23.03
N LYS A 355 -7.66 2.46 -22.34
CA LYS A 355 -8.92 1.92 -22.87
C LYS A 355 -9.95 3.01 -23.14
N VAL A 356 -10.05 4.01 -22.27
CA VAL A 356 -10.95 5.16 -22.46
C VAL A 356 -10.54 5.94 -23.71
N ASN A 357 -9.24 6.12 -23.94
CA ASN A 357 -8.73 6.82 -25.14
C ASN A 357 -9.02 6.04 -26.44
N GLU A 358 -9.08 4.72 -26.38
CA GLU A 358 -9.43 3.83 -27.52
C GLU A 358 -10.94 3.78 -27.82
N MET A 359 -11.79 4.28 -26.90
CA MET A 359 -13.25 4.32 -27.10
C MET A 359 -13.65 5.28 -28.22
N THR A 360 -14.83 5.07 -28.78
CA THR A 360 -15.45 6.05 -29.71
C THR A 360 -15.57 7.41 -29.01
N SER A 361 -15.59 8.49 -29.79
CA SER A 361 -15.74 9.85 -29.25
C SER A 361 -16.96 9.98 -28.32
N PHE A 362 -18.09 9.37 -28.70
CA PHE A 362 -19.31 9.40 -27.89
C PHE A 362 -19.11 8.68 -26.54
N GLN A 363 -18.59 7.45 -26.55
CA GLN A 363 -18.36 6.67 -25.33
C GLN A 363 -17.37 7.36 -24.39
N ARG A 364 -16.28 7.91 -24.95
CA ARG A 364 -15.27 8.66 -24.20
C ARG A 364 -15.87 9.88 -23.52
N ASN A 365 -16.63 10.68 -24.27
CA ASN A 365 -17.26 11.88 -23.72
C ASN A 365 -18.28 11.53 -22.64
N LEU A 366 -19.08 10.49 -22.84
CA LEU A 366 -20.02 9.99 -21.83
C LEU A 366 -19.29 9.56 -20.53
N PHE A 367 -18.16 8.86 -20.68
CA PHE A 367 -17.32 8.48 -19.52
C PHE A 367 -16.82 9.73 -18.78
N ILE A 368 -16.32 10.73 -19.50
CA ILE A 368 -15.79 11.98 -18.92
C ILE A 368 -16.91 12.76 -18.19
N LEU A 369 -18.08 12.89 -18.81
CA LEU A 369 -19.24 13.57 -18.21
C LEU A 369 -19.70 12.84 -16.93
N ALA A 370 -19.83 11.51 -16.99
CA ALA A 370 -20.19 10.69 -15.82
C ALA A 370 -19.14 10.81 -14.71
N TYR A 371 -17.85 10.83 -15.07
CA TYR A 371 -16.74 11.01 -14.12
C TYR A 371 -16.84 12.37 -13.41
N ASN A 372 -17.00 13.45 -14.18
CA ASN A 372 -17.07 14.80 -13.61
C ASN A 372 -18.33 14.98 -12.75
N TYR A 373 -19.47 14.47 -13.22
CA TYR A 373 -20.72 14.47 -12.46
C TYR A 373 -20.56 13.73 -11.13
N LYS A 374 -20.05 12.50 -11.18
CA LYS A 374 -19.86 11.69 -9.96
C LYS A 374 -18.86 12.38 -9.00
N MET A 375 -17.79 12.96 -9.52
CA MET A 375 -16.82 13.71 -8.71
C MET A 375 -17.51 14.83 -7.92
N GLU A 376 -18.39 15.59 -8.57
CA GLU A 376 -19.15 16.65 -7.94
C GLU A 376 -20.14 16.10 -6.89
N GLN A 377 -20.85 15.03 -7.22
CA GLN A 377 -21.82 14.44 -6.28
C GLN A 377 -21.14 13.88 -5.02
N ILE A 378 -20.03 13.16 -5.19
CA ILE A 378 -19.27 12.60 -4.05
C ILE A 378 -18.75 13.72 -3.15
N SER A 379 -18.28 14.84 -3.72
CA SER A 379 -17.81 15.99 -2.92
C SER A 379 -18.92 16.61 -2.06
N LYS A 380 -20.17 16.41 -2.46
CA LYS A 380 -21.37 16.84 -1.71
C LYS A 380 -21.91 15.73 -0.78
N GLY A 381 -21.27 14.55 -0.76
CA GLY A 381 -21.68 13.41 0.05
C GLY A 381 -22.76 12.52 -0.57
N TYR A 382 -23.08 12.71 -1.86
CA TYR A 382 -24.13 11.94 -2.55
C TYR A 382 -23.54 10.74 -3.31
N THR A 383 -24.35 9.71 -3.47
CA THR A 383 -24.02 8.53 -4.28
C THR A 383 -24.60 8.69 -5.70
N THR A 384 -24.09 7.91 -6.66
CA THR A 384 -24.49 7.99 -8.07
C THR A 384 -24.73 6.59 -8.64
N PRO A 385 -25.76 5.88 -8.17
CA PRO A 385 -25.93 4.45 -8.51
C PRO A 385 -26.10 4.18 -10.01
N LEU A 386 -26.71 5.08 -10.76
CA LEU A 386 -26.82 4.93 -12.23
C LEU A 386 -25.43 4.97 -12.90
N CYS A 387 -24.61 5.96 -12.56
CA CYS A 387 -23.24 6.03 -13.07
C CYS A 387 -22.44 4.76 -12.69
N ASP A 388 -22.63 4.30 -11.45
CA ASP A 388 -21.93 3.12 -10.91
C ASP A 388 -22.30 1.84 -11.66
N SER A 389 -23.59 1.69 -12.02
CA SER A 389 -24.11 0.48 -12.67
C SER A 389 -23.95 0.48 -14.20
N LEU A 390 -24.05 1.64 -14.85
CA LEU A 390 -24.02 1.74 -16.31
C LEU A 390 -22.61 2.06 -16.85
N ILE A 391 -21.92 3.03 -16.25
CA ILE A 391 -20.65 3.53 -16.77
C ILE A 391 -19.46 2.83 -16.10
N PHE A 392 -19.44 2.80 -14.75
CA PHE A 392 -18.26 2.33 -14.01
C PHE A 392 -18.27 0.84 -13.69
N ARG A 393 -19.34 0.12 -14.02
CA ARG A 393 -19.45 -1.34 -13.77
C ARG A 393 -18.27 -2.12 -14.31
N LYS A 394 -17.84 -1.84 -15.57
CA LYS A 394 -16.71 -2.55 -16.18
C LYS A 394 -15.40 -2.29 -15.44
N VAL A 395 -15.19 -1.06 -14.95
CA VAL A 395 -14.00 -0.72 -14.18
C VAL A 395 -14.03 -1.42 -12.81
N ARG A 396 -15.17 -1.39 -12.11
CA ARG A 396 -15.35 -2.10 -10.84
C ARG A 396 -15.02 -3.59 -10.96
N MET A 397 -15.43 -4.22 -12.07
CA MET A 397 -15.21 -5.66 -12.29
C MET A 397 -13.72 -6.01 -12.44
N LEU A 398 -12.84 -5.05 -12.75
CA LEU A 398 -11.38 -5.29 -12.79
C LEU A 398 -10.83 -5.76 -11.42
N LEU A 399 -11.52 -5.41 -10.33
CA LEU A 399 -11.17 -5.84 -8.98
C LEU A 399 -12.31 -6.70 -8.36
N GLY A 400 -13.02 -7.48 -9.17
CA GLY A 400 -14.04 -8.43 -8.73
C GLY A 400 -15.42 -7.83 -8.43
N GLY A 401 -15.56 -6.50 -8.46
CA GLY A 401 -16.84 -5.78 -8.37
C GLY A 401 -17.47 -5.68 -6.99
N LYS A 402 -16.82 -6.16 -5.93
CA LYS A 402 -17.37 -6.16 -4.55
C LYS A 402 -16.54 -5.39 -3.53
N ILE A 403 -15.43 -4.78 -3.95
CA ILE A 403 -14.59 -4.01 -3.01
C ILE A 403 -15.41 -2.88 -2.41
N ARG A 404 -15.45 -2.83 -1.08
CA ARG A 404 -16.12 -1.77 -0.30
C ARG A 404 -15.14 -0.80 0.36
N ILE A 405 -13.89 -1.23 0.58
CA ILE A 405 -12.81 -0.39 1.09
C ILE A 405 -11.50 -0.84 0.42
N LEU A 406 -10.77 0.14 -0.10
CA LEU A 406 -9.44 -0.07 -0.64
C LEU A 406 -8.49 0.86 0.11
N LEU A 407 -7.44 0.29 0.71
CA LEU A 407 -6.46 1.06 1.49
C LEU A 407 -5.12 1.05 0.75
N CYS A 408 -4.60 2.25 0.47
CA CYS A 408 -3.31 2.42 -0.19
C CYS A 408 -2.26 2.90 0.82
N GLY A 409 -1.11 2.24 0.87
CA GLY A 409 -0.04 2.60 1.79
C GLY A 409 1.34 2.23 1.26
N GLY A 410 2.36 2.56 2.05
CA GLY A 410 3.75 2.21 1.77
C GLY A 410 4.52 3.20 0.90
N ALA A 411 3.85 4.09 0.18
CA ALA A 411 4.48 5.13 -0.64
C ALA A 411 3.45 6.23 -0.93
N PRO A 412 3.87 7.42 -1.40
CA PRO A 412 2.94 8.50 -1.73
C PRO A 412 2.03 8.13 -2.91
N LEU A 413 0.73 8.39 -2.75
CA LEU A 413 -0.28 8.19 -3.81
C LEU A 413 -0.68 9.54 -4.39
N SER A 414 -0.63 9.69 -5.71
CA SER A 414 -1.03 10.94 -6.35
C SER A 414 -2.51 11.23 -6.11
N ALA A 415 -2.85 12.49 -5.85
CA ALA A 415 -4.24 12.93 -5.64
C ALA A 415 -5.12 12.62 -6.86
N ALA A 416 -4.55 12.69 -8.05
CA ALA A 416 -5.27 12.38 -9.31
C ALA A 416 -5.64 10.89 -9.38
N THR A 417 -4.67 10.00 -9.09
CA THR A 417 -4.89 8.54 -9.06
C THR A 417 -5.91 8.18 -7.98
N GLN A 418 -5.76 8.73 -6.76
CA GLN A 418 -6.70 8.48 -5.66
C GLN A 418 -8.13 8.88 -6.04
N ARG A 419 -8.29 10.09 -6.58
CA ARG A 419 -9.60 10.61 -7.02
C ARG A 419 -10.21 9.71 -8.10
N PHE A 420 -9.40 9.30 -9.07
CA PHE A 420 -9.83 8.39 -10.13
C PHE A 420 -10.33 7.06 -9.55
N MET A 421 -9.57 6.49 -8.62
CA MET A 421 -9.92 5.21 -8.00
C MET A 421 -11.24 5.33 -7.19
N ASN A 422 -11.40 6.38 -6.38
CA ASN A 422 -12.64 6.67 -5.64
C ASN A 422 -13.87 6.70 -6.58
N ILE A 423 -13.72 7.39 -7.71
CA ILE A 423 -14.83 7.59 -8.65
C ILE A 423 -15.13 6.31 -9.42
N CYS A 424 -14.12 5.70 -10.05
CA CYS A 424 -14.32 4.62 -11.03
C CYS A 424 -14.52 3.25 -10.39
N PHE A 425 -13.95 3.00 -9.19
CA PHE A 425 -14.17 1.75 -8.46
C PHE A 425 -15.37 1.83 -7.52
N CYS A 426 -15.95 3.01 -7.35
CA CYS A 426 -17.21 3.23 -6.58
C CYS A 426 -17.07 2.76 -5.13
N CYS A 427 -15.91 2.96 -4.52
CA CYS A 427 -15.63 2.63 -3.12
C CYS A 427 -14.64 3.65 -2.54
N PRO A 428 -14.64 3.87 -1.21
CA PRO A 428 -13.60 4.68 -0.58
C PRO A 428 -12.21 4.11 -0.82
N VAL A 429 -11.31 4.97 -1.28
CA VAL A 429 -9.88 4.66 -1.45
C VAL A 429 -9.11 5.53 -0.46
N GLY A 430 -8.85 4.98 0.71
CA GLY A 430 -8.12 5.66 1.76
C GLY A 430 -6.62 5.53 1.60
N GLN A 431 -5.89 6.49 2.16
CA GLN A 431 -4.45 6.39 2.33
C GLN A 431 -4.13 6.05 3.78
N GLY A 432 -3.15 5.18 3.99
CA GLY A 432 -2.56 4.90 5.30
C GLY A 432 -1.11 5.35 5.33
N TYR A 433 -0.69 5.88 6.46
CA TYR A 433 0.71 6.26 6.71
C TYR A 433 1.18 5.58 7.99
N GLY A 434 2.30 4.93 7.88
CA GLY A 434 2.99 4.26 8.97
C GLY A 434 4.28 3.64 8.46
N LEU A 435 5.17 3.33 9.38
CA LEU A 435 6.48 2.76 9.08
C LEU A 435 6.57 1.37 9.73
N THR A 436 7.54 0.59 9.33
CA THR A 436 7.84 -0.67 10.02
C THR A 436 8.12 -0.41 11.49
N GLU A 437 8.81 0.70 11.78
CA GLU A 437 9.17 1.18 13.11
C GLU A 437 7.96 1.60 13.97
N SER A 438 6.78 1.77 13.37
CA SER A 438 5.52 2.02 14.10
C SER A 438 4.53 0.85 13.97
N ALA A 439 5.03 -0.35 13.67
CA ALA A 439 4.21 -1.56 13.41
C ALA A 439 3.13 -1.32 12.33
N GLY A 440 3.46 -0.46 11.35
CA GLY A 440 2.57 -0.11 10.24
C GLY A 440 1.50 0.92 10.59
N ALA A 441 1.41 1.36 11.84
CA ALA A 441 0.32 2.21 12.34
C ALA A 441 0.80 3.66 12.56
N GLY A 442 0.05 4.60 12.06
CA GLY A 442 0.23 6.04 12.25
C GLY A 442 -1.10 6.73 11.97
N THR A 443 -1.47 6.84 10.70
CA THR A 443 -2.76 7.41 10.30
C THR A 443 -3.44 6.54 9.23
N ILE A 444 -4.76 6.62 9.15
CA ILE A 444 -5.56 6.09 8.04
C ILE A 444 -6.69 7.08 7.76
N THR A 445 -6.93 7.35 6.48
CA THR A 445 -8.04 8.17 6.01
C THR A 445 -9.38 7.52 6.39
N ASP A 446 -10.29 8.31 6.93
CA ASP A 446 -11.65 7.85 7.24
C ASP A 446 -12.40 7.48 5.95
N VAL A 447 -13.22 6.44 6.01
CA VAL A 447 -14.01 5.97 4.85
C VAL A 447 -15.03 7.01 4.34
N TRP A 448 -15.36 8.01 5.18
CA TRP A 448 -16.26 9.10 4.81
C TRP A 448 -15.53 10.28 4.19
N ASP A 449 -14.18 10.25 4.18
CA ASP A 449 -13.34 11.35 3.68
C ASP A 449 -12.87 11.05 2.25
N TYR A 450 -13.50 11.69 1.30
CA TYR A 450 -13.14 11.58 -0.13
C TYR A 450 -12.12 12.65 -0.56
N THR A 451 -11.57 13.43 0.37
CA THR A 451 -10.48 14.36 0.03
C THR A 451 -9.24 13.55 -0.39
N THR A 452 -8.40 14.16 -1.19
CA THR A 452 -7.22 13.47 -1.74
C THR A 452 -5.92 14.16 -1.32
N GLY A 453 -4.83 13.40 -1.27
CA GLY A 453 -3.51 13.93 -0.94
C GLY A 453 -3.25 14.06 0.56
N ARG A 454 -4.12 13.49 1.40
CA ARG A 454 -3.95 13.43 2.87
C ARG A 454 -3.93 11.98 3.31
N VAL A 455 -3.28 11.71 4.44
CA VAL A 455 -3.15 10.34 4.98
C VAL A 455 -4.07 10.07 6.18
N GLY A 456 -4.96 11.03 6.51
CA GLY A 456 -5.96 10.88 7.56
C GLY A 456 -5.47 11.33 8.93
N ALA A 457 -6.28 11.07 9.95
CA ALA A 457 -5.99 11.43 11.33
C ALA A 457 -5.24 10.30 12.05
N PRO A 458 -4.51 10.61 13.15
CA PRO A 458 -3.88 9.59 13.99
C PRO A 458 -4.84 8.48 14.37
N LEU A 459 -4.35 7.24 14.36
CA LEU A 459 -5.11 6.07 14.82
C LEU A 459 -5.30 6.12 16.34
N VAL A 460 -6.29 5.41 16.84
CA VAL A 460 -6.60 5.38 18.30
C VAL A 460 -5.46 4.80 19.14
N CYS A 461 -4.51 4.09 18.52
CA CYS A 461 -3.37 3.46 19.20
C CYS A 461 -2.16 4.38 19.34
N CYS A 462 -2.17 5.55 18.72
CA CYS A 462 -0.99 6.44 18.67
C CYS A 462 -1.37 7.91 18.75
N GLU A 463 -0.36 8.71 19.02
CA GLU A 463 -0.44 10.16 18.89
C GLU A 463 0.71 10.65 18.02
N ILE A 464 0.52 11.79 17.38
CA ILE A 464 1.46 12.36 16.41
C ILE A 464 1.73 13.80 16.76
N LYS A 465 3.00 14.19 16.83
CA LYS A 465 3.39 15.60 16.99
C LYS A 465 4.33 16.02 15.89
N LEU A 466 4.35 17.34 15.62
CA LEU A 466 5.26 17.96 14.66
C LEU A 466 6.34 18.71 15.43
N VAL A 467 7.61 18.47 15.08
CA VAL A 467 8.74 19.21 15.63
C VAL A 467 9.41 20.03 14.54
N ASN A 468 9.96 21.17 14.93
CA ASN A 468 10.58 22.09 13.99
C ASN A 468 11.76 21.44 13.26
N TRP A 469 11.87 21.72 11.98
CA TRP A 469 13.05 21.40 11.18
C TRP A 469 13.54 22.69 10.53
N GLU A 470 14.46 23.33 11.24
CA GLU A 470 14.95 24.67 10.90
C GLU A 470 15.66 24.72 9.55
N GLU A 471 16.48 23.70 9.24
CA GLU A 471 17.19 23.63 7.96
C GLU A 471 16.24 23.71 6.75
N GLY A 472 15.08 23.06 6.84
CA GLY A 472 14.07 23.06 5.78
C GLY A 472 13.04 24.18 5.87
N GLY A 473 13.08 25.00 6.93
CA GLY A 473 12.12 26.08 7.13
C GLY A 473 10.70 25.61 7.45
N TYR A 474 10.56 24.49 8.18
CA TYR A 474 9.26 23.95 8.58
C TYR A 474 9.09 24.08 10.09
N TYR A 475 8.06 24.82 10.49
CA TYR A 475 7.80 25.15 11.90
C TYR A 475 6.40 24.72 12.31
N ASN A 476 6.29 24.16 13.52
CA ASN A 476 5.00 23.78 14.11
C ASN A 476 4.11 24.97 14.47
N THR A 477 4.63 26.20 14.30
CA THR A 477 3.89 27.46 14.43
C THR A 477 3.46 28.05 13.08
N ASP A 478 3.77 27.40 11.97
CA ASP A 478 3.43 27.88 10.63
C ASP A 478 1.92 28.08 10.44
N LYS A 479 1.58 29.03 9.58
CA LYS A 479 0.21 29.36 9.20
C LYS A 479 0.06 29.16 7.68
N PRO A 480 -1.07 28.68 7.16
CA PRO A 480 -2.33 28.38 7.89
C PRO A 480 -2.31 27.02 8.63
N TYR A 481 -1.32 26.18 8.39
CA TYR A 481 -1.20 24.86 8.99
C TYR A 481 0.16 24.68 9.67
N PRO A 482 0.22 24.11 10.90
CA PRO A 482 1.49 23.76 11.53
C PRO A 482 2.21 22.70 10.70
N ARG A 483 3.53 22.88 10.50
CA ARG A 483 4.39 21.97 9.71
C ARG A 483 5.62 21.56 10.51
N GLY A 484 6.19 20.40 10.18
CA GLY A 484 7.41 19.94 10.85
C GLY A 484 7.69 18.49 10.60
N GLU A 485 8.77 17.99 11.21
CA GLU A 485 9.05 16.56 11.21
C GLU A 485 7.99 15.83 12.03
N ILE A 486 7.47 14.75 11.48
CA ILE A 486 6.46 13.89 12.10
C ILE A 486 7.14 12.99 13.13
N LEU A 487 6.65 13.05 14.37
CA LEU A 487 6.98 12.08 15.42
C LEU A 487 5.74 11.26 15.76
N ILE A 488 5.89 9.94 15.84
CA ILE A 488 4.81 9.02 16.24
C ILE A 488 5.13 8.50 17.65
N GLY A 489 4.16 8.61 18.56
CA GLY A 489 4.25 8.08 19.92
C GLY A 489 3.11 7.10 20.19
N GLY A 490 3.36 6.10 21.04
CA GLY A 490 2.36 5.10 21.40
C GLY A 490 2.93 3.70 21.53
N GLN A 491 2.08 2.77 21.98
CA GLN A 491 2.49 1.38 22.18
C GLN A 491 2.81 0.63 20.86
N ASN A 492 2.36 1.15 19.72
CA ASN A 492 2.69 0.64 18.40
C ASN A 492 4.13 0.98 17.97
N VAL A 493 4.80 1.93 18.63
CA VAL A 493 6.20 2.30 18.35
C VAL A 493 7.11 1.17 18.83
N THR A 494 7.93 0.63 17.91
CA THR A 494 8.75 -0.57 18.15
C THR A 494 9.93 -0.31 19.06
N VAL A 495 10.61 -1.39 19.49
CA VAL A 495 11.66 -1.28 20.49
C VAL A 495 13.00 -0.80 19.93
N GLY A 496 13.15 -0.78 18.60
CA GLY A 496 14.37 -0.33 17.94
C GLY A 496 14.87 -1.30 16.89
N TYR A 497 16.14 -1.19 16.54
CA TYR A 497 16.79 -1.98 15.48
C TYR A 497 17.66 -3.09 16.05
N TYR A 498 17.54 -4.27 15.47
CA TYR A 498 18.30 -5.47 15.84
C TYR A 498 19.81 -5.24 15.62
N LYS A 499 20.60 -5.39 16.70
CA LYS A 499 22.07 -5.20 16.70
C LYS A 499 22.51 -3.83 16.13
N ASN A 500 21.71 -2.77 16.35
CA ASN A 500 22.03 -1.42 15.89
C ASN A 500 21.56 -0.38 16.93
N GLU A 501 22.29 -0.29 18.04
CA GLU A 501 21.95 0.59 19.17
C GLU A 501 22.11 2.07 18.81
N GLU A 502 23.16 2.40 18.06
CA GLU A 502 23.44 3.78 17.64
C GLU A 502 22.24 4.35 16.88
N ARG A 503 21.77 3.62 15.88
CA ARG A 503 20.62 4.03 15.08
C ARG A 503 19.33 4.03 15.93
N THR A 504 19.19 3.08 16.83
CA THR A 504 18.03 3.02 17.75
C THR A 504 17.96 4.29 18.59
N LYS A 505 19.06 4.71 19.20
CA LYS A 505 19.11 5.94 20.03
C LYS A 505 18.84 7.20 19.21
N LYS A 506 19.19 7.20 17.93
CA LYS A 506 18.96 8.33 17.02
C LYS A 506 17.50 8.47 16.61
N ASP A 507 16.86 7.35 16.23
CA ASP A 507 15.52 7.38 15.65
C ASP A 507 14.42 7.21 16.71
N PHE A 508 14.72 6.70 17.90
CA PHE A 508 13.75 6.47 18.98
C PHE A 508 14.18 7.23 20.25
N ILE A 509 13.31 8.11 20.71
CA ILE A 509 13.53 8.91 21.93
C ILE A 509 12.46 8.55 22.95
N VAL A 510 12.84 8.41 24.20
CA VAL A 510 11.91 8.20 25.33
C VAL A 510 11.81 9.54 26.06
N ASP A 511 10.58 10.03 26.25
CA ASP A 511 10.33 11.30 26.93
C ASP A 511 10.30 11.12 28.45
N GLU A 512 10.13 12.23 29.17
CA GLU A 512 10.10 12.30 30.64
C GLU A 512 9.00 11.42 31.27
N ASN A 513 7.96 11.13 30.52
CA ASN A 513 6.83 10.30 30.96
C ASN A 513 7.02 8.81 30.62
N GLY A 514 8.17 8.45 30.04
CA GLY A 514 8.48 7.08 29.62
C GLY A 514 7.87 6.69 28.28
N GLN A 515 7.25 7.62 27.54
CA GLN A 515 6.68 7.33 26.23
C GLN A 515 7.76 7.35 25.15
N ARG A 516 7.76 6.31 24.31
CA ARG A 516 8.67 6.21 23.18
C ARG A 516 8.11 6.97 21.99
N TRP A 517 8.95 7.82 21.38
CA TRP A 517 8.67 8.59 20.17
C TRP A 517 9.59 8.16 19.05
N LEU A 518 9.02 7.95 17.87
CA LEU A 518 9.77 7.64 16.65
C LEU A 518 9.95 8.91 15.82
N HIS A 519 11.18 9.29 15.54
CA HIS A 519 11.54 10.28 14.53
C HIS A 519 11.42 9.63 13.15
N THR A 520 10.41 10.02 12.39
CA THR A 520 10.11 9.35 11.12
C THR A 520 11.03 9.78 9.99
N GLY A 521 11.57 11.00 10.07
CA GLY A 521 12.30 11.62 8.96
C GLY A 521 11.37 12.15 7.86
N ASP A 522 10.06 12.09 8.06
CA ASP A 522 9.06 12.63 7.13
C ASP A 522 8.55 13.98 7.64
N ILE A 523 8.26 14.90 6.73
CA ILE A 523 7.70 16.23 7.04
C ILE A 523 6.20 16.19 6.76
N GLY A 524 5.41 16.72 7.68
CA GLY A 524 3.95 16.77 7.53
C GLY A 524 3.35 18.11 7.93
N GLU A 525 2.07 18.24 7.64
CA GLU A 525 1.23 19.37 8.09
C GLU A 525 -0.11 18.85 8.63
N PHE A 526 -0.62 19.46 9.69
CA PHE A 526 -1.96 19.15 10.21
C PHE A 526 -2.98 20.15 9.69
N HIS A 527 -4.05 19.63 9.10
CA HIS A 527 -5.20 20.43 8.68
C HIS A 527 -6.15 20.68 9.87
N GLN A 528 -7.09 21.62 9.69
CA GLN A 528 -8.02 22.06 10.75
C GLN A 528 -8.88 20.94 11.32
N ASP A 529 -9.17 19.90 10.53
CA ASP A 529 -9.95 18.72 10.95
C ASP A 529 -9.10 17.67 11.68
N GLY A 530 -7.80 17.93 11.86
CA GLY A 530 -6.86 17.01 12.51
C GLY A 530 -6.30 15.93 11.59
N CYS A 531 -6.53 16.02 10.28
CA CYS A 531 -5.93 15.11 9.31
C CYS A 531 -4.52 15.55 8.95
N LEU A 532 -3.63 14.57 8.87
CA LEU A 532 -2.22 14.75 8.49
C LEU A 532 -2.08 14.67 6.97
N LYS A 533 -1.22 15.52 6.43
CA LYS A 533 -0.75 15.44 5.05
C LYS A 533 0.77 15.32 5.08
N ILE A 534 1.31 14.35 4.37
CA ILE A 534 2.76 14.23 4.21
C ILE A 534 3.20 15.26 3.16
N ILE A 535 4.11 16.13 3.54
CA ILE A 535 4.68 17.14 2.64
C ILE A 535 5.86 16.55 1.88
N ASP A 536 6.79 15.93 2.64
CA ASP A 536 8.04 15.47 2.06
C ASP A 536 8.77 14.50 2.98
N ARG A 537 9.90 14.02 2.51
CA ARG A 537 10.83 13.22 3.29
C ARG A 537 12.16 13.99 3.40
N LYS A 538 12.72 14.12 4.59
CA LYS A 538 13.98 14.87 4.82
C LYS A 538 15.11 14.44 3.87
N LYS A 539 15.24 13.14 3.62
CA LYS A 539 16.28 12.57 2.74
C LYS A 539 16.05 12.88 1.25
N ASP A 540 14.79 13.05 0.86
CA ASP A 540 14.40 13.28 -0.54
C ASP A 540 14.43 14.78 -0.88
N LEU A 541 14.66 15.63 0.14
CA LEU A 541 14.82 17.07 0.00
C LEU A 541 16.31 17.38 -0.20
N VAL A 542 16.66 17.78 -1.42
CA VAL A 542 18.02 18.15 -1.77
C VAL A 542 18.10 19.68 -1.87
N LYS A 543 19.05 20.27 -1.14
CA LYS A 543 19.35 21.70 -1.22
C LYS A 543 20.20 21.95 -2.48
N LEU A 544 19.67 22.68 -3.42
CA LEU A 544 20.37 23.06 -4.65
C LEU A 544 21.41 24.17 -4.37
N GLN A 545 22.28 24.42 -5.34
CA GLN A 545 23.32 25.44 -5.27
C GLN A 545 22.78 26.83 -4.90
N ALA A 546 21.59 27.18 -5.37
CA ALA A 546 20.94 28.46 -5.07
C ALA A 546 20.29 28.53 -3.67
N GLY A 547 20.42 27.46 -2.88
CA GLY A 547 19.84 27.38 -1.53
C GLY A 547 18.42 26.84 -1.47
N GLU A 548 17.78 26.62 -2.61
CA GLU A 548 16.42 26.08 -2.70
C GLU A 548 16.39 24.58 -2.45
N TYR A 549 15.34 24.11 -1.76
CA TYR A 549 15.11 22.68 -1.52
C TYR A 549 14.17 22.12 -2.59
N VAL A 550 14.60 21.05 -3.23
CA VAL A 550 13.79 20.33 -4.23
C VAL A 550 13.48 18.93 -3.70
N SER A 551 12.21 18.54 -3.79
CA SER A 551 11.75 17.19 -3.47
C SER A 551 11.88 16.28 -4.69
N LEU A 552 12.85 15.38 -4.67
CA LEU A 552 13.05 14.41 -5.76
C LEU A 552 11.82 13.52 -5.93
N GLY A 553 11.25 13.04 -4.82
CA GLY A 553 10.05 12.20 -4.85
C GLY A 553 8.83 12.89 -5.49
N LYS A 554 8.66 14.21 -5.28
CA LYS A 554 7.58 14.96 -5.95
C LYS A 554 7.83 15.11 -7.45
N VAL A 555 9.07 15.35 -7.84
CA VAL A 555 9.45 15.44 -9.26
C VAL A 555 9.12 14.09 -9.94
N GLU A 556 9.56 12.99 -9.35
CA GLU A 556 9.28 11.63 -9.85
C GLU A 556 7.77 11.36 -9.95
N ALA A 557 7.02 11.66 -8.89
CA ALA A 557 5.57 11.43 -8.84
C ALA A 557 4.80 12.26 -9.88
N ALA A 558 5.25 13.49 -10.15
CA ALA A 558 4.64 14.34 -11.16
C ALA A 558 4.87 13.79 -12.58
N LEU A 559 6.08 13.31 -12.85
CA LEU A 559 6.49 12.88 -14.18
C LEU A 559 6.13 11.41 -14.50
N LYS A 560 6.10 10.55 -13.49
CA LYS A 560 5.80 9.11 -13.64
C LYS A 560 4.40 8.84 -14.24
N ASN A 561 3.46 9.76 -14.09
CA ASN A 561 2.10 9.59 -14.61
C ASN A 561 1.95 9.97 -16.09
N LEU A 562 2.99 10.48 -16.72
CA LEU A 562 2.97 10.76 -18.16
C LEU A 562 2.91 9.49 -18.97
N PRO A 563 2.12 9.46 -20.07
CA PRO A 563 2.09 8.29 -20.95
C PRO A 563 3.47 7.93 -21.52
N LEU A 564 4.30 8.95 -21.77
CA LEU A 564 5.65 8.79 -22.32
C LEU A 564 6.62 8.10 -21.34
N VAL A 565 6.30 8.03 -20.02
CA VAL A 565 7.22 7.59 -18.97
C VAL A 565 6.75 6.25 -18.38
N ASP A 566 7.52 5.19 -18.56
CA ASP A 566 7.31 3.92 -17.86
C ASP A 566 7.93 3.95 -16.46
N ASN A 567 9.12 4.54 -16.32
CA ASN A 567 9.74 4.75 -15.02
C ASN A 567 10.65 5.98 -15.05
N ILE A 568 10.94 6.55 -13.89
CA ILE A 568 11.82 7.71 -13.75
C ILE A 568 12.52 7.67 -12.40
N CYS A 569 13.79 8.09 -12.39
CA CYS A 569 14.57 8.35 -11.20
C CYS A 569 15.13 9.77 -11.29
N ALA A 570 14.88 10.59 -10.29
CA ALA A 570 15.38 11.97 -10.23
C ALA A 570 16.64 12.04 -9.37
N TYR A 571 17.58 12.86 -9.78
CA TYR A 571 18.82 13.11 -9.04
C TYR A 571 19.10 14.61 -8.99
N ALA A 572 19.59 15.08 -7.87
CA ALA A 572 20.06 16.46 -7.70
C ALA A 572 21.23 16.48 -6.71
N SER A 573 22.01 17.53 -6.77
CA SER A 573 23.10 17.75 -5.81
C SER A 573 23.22 19.25 -5.46
N SER A 574 23.84 19.53 -4.31
CA SER A 574 24.09 20.89 -3.83
C SER A 574 25.08 21.69 -4.70
N PHE A 575 25.74 21.02 -5.63
CA PHE A 575 26.70 21.67 -6.54
C PHE A 575 26.05 22.21 -7.81
N HIS A 576 24.75 21.91 -8.04
CA HIS A 576 24.02 22.28 -9.26
C HIS A 576 22.70 22.95 -8.93
N SER A 577 22.21 23.78 -9.86
CA SER A 577 20.95 24.50 -9.76
C SER A 577 19.79 23.80 -10.49
N TYR A 578 19.96 22.52 -10.88
CA TYR A 578 19.00 21.75 -11.67
C TYR A 578 18.88 20.32 -11.18
N VAL A 579 17.80 19.66 -11.61
CA VAL A 579 17.51 18.25 -11.34
C VAL A 579 17.74 17.44 -12.64
N ILE A 580 18.38 16.28 -12.54
CA ILE A 580 18.59 15.33 -13.64
C ILE A 580 17.53 14.23 -13.51
N GLY A 581 16.89 13.86 -14.63
CA GLY A 581 15.96 12.75 -14.70
C GLY A 581 16.47 11.60 -15.56
N PHE A 582 16.60 10.41 -14.95
CA PHE A 582 16.84 9.15 -15.66
C PHE A 582 15.48 8.56 -16.02
N VAL A 583 15.14 8.53 -17.30
CA VAL A 583 13.80 8.17 -17.78
C VAL A 583 13.84 6.86 -18.57
N VAL A 584 12.96 5.94 -18.20
CA VAL A 584 12.65 4.75 -19.01
C VAL A 584 11.41 5.13 -19.84
N PRO A 585 11.55 5.39 -21.15
CA PRO A 585 10.40 5.82 -21.94
C PRO A 585 9.51 4.63 -22.32
N ASN A 586 8.22 4.92 -22.47
CA ASN A 586 7.27 3.96 -23.02
C ASN A 586 7.54 3.80 -24.51
N GLN A 587 7.79 2.58 -24.95
CA GLN A 587 8.20 2.27 -26.32
C GLN A 587 7.20 2.78 -27.38
N LYS A 588 5.90 2.54 -27.15
CA LYS A 588 4.83 2.95 -28.08
C LYS A 588 4.73 4.48 -28.20
N GLU A 589 4.75 5.15 -27.06
CA GLU A 589 4.60 6.61 -26.98
C GLU A 589 5.82 7.34 -27.56
N LEU A 590 7.03 6.84 -27.26
CA LEU A 590 8.26 7.42 -27.80
C LEU A 590 8.33 7.21 -29.33
N ALA A 591 7.96 6.03 -29.83
CA ALA A 591 7.92 5.75 -31.27
C ALA A 591 6.89 6.67 -31.98
N GLU A 592 5.74 6.93 -31.34
CA GLU A 592 4.74 7.85 -31.88
C GLU A 592 5.25 9.31 -31.89
N LEU A 593 5.95 9.72 -30.84
CA LEU A 593 6.58 11.04 -30.76
C LEU A 593 7.63 11.20 -31.87
N ALA A 594 8.50 10.19 -32.05
CA ALA A 594 9.51 10.17 -33.10
C ALA A 594 8.87 10.31 -34.48
N ARG A 595 7.80 9.53 -34.75
CA ARG A 595 7.06 9.60 -36.01
C ARG A 595 6.46 10.99 -36.26
N LYS A 596 5.86 11.61 -35.23
CA LYS A 596 5.28 12.97 -35.30
C LYS A 596 6.33 14.03 -35.62
N LYS A 597 7.58 13.80 -35.17
CA LYS A 597 8.70 14.71 -35.40
C LYS A 597 9.53 14.38 -36.64
N GLY A 598 9.14 13.33 -37.39
CA GLY A 598 9.80 12.95 -38.63
C GLY A 598 11.07 12.12 -38.43
N PHE A 599 11.34 11.63 -37.22
CA PHE A 599 12.49 10.76 -36.93
C PHE A 599 12.25 9.35 -37.46
N LYS A 600 13.25 8.81 -38.16
CA LYS A 600 13.28 7.43 -38.64
C LYS A 600 14.50 6.73 -38.06
N GLY A 601 14.32 5.53 -37.52
CA GLY A 601 15.41 4.76 -36.95
C GLY A 601 14.92 3.60 -36.09
N THR A 602 15.84 2.75 -35.72
CA THR A 602 15.60 1.65 -34.78
C THR A 602 15.27 2.22 -33.38
N TRP A 603 14.76 1.37 -32.50
CA TRP A 603 14.49 1.74 -31.10
C TRP A 603 15.74 2.33 -30.42
N GLU A 604 16.88 1.67 -30.63
CA GLU A 604 18.15 2.11 -30.04
C GLU A 604 18.60 3.48 -30.57
N GLU A 605 18.45 3.71 -31.86
CA GLU A 605 18.79 5.01 -32.50
C GLU A 605 17.88 6.14 -31.99
N ILE A 606 16.58 5.88 -31.85
CA ILE A 606 15.61 6.85 -31.30
C ILE A 606 16.00 7.20 -29.85
N CYS A 607 16.30 6.19 -29.01
CA CYS A 607 16.67 6.39 -27.60
C CYS A 607 18.00 7.13 -27.42
N ASN A 608 18.92 7.01 -28.38
CA ASN A 608 20.24 7.65 -28.30
C ASN A 608 20.34 8.96 -29.12
N SER A 609 19.23 9.42 -29.71
CA SER A 609 19.21 10.67 -30.49
C SER A 609 19.17 11.89 -29.56
N PRO A 610 20.15 12.81 -29.65
CA PRO A 610 20.13 14.06 -28.88
C PRO A 610 18.93 14.95 -29.19
N GLU A 611 18.39 14.84 -30.41
CA GLU A 611 17.19 15.60 -30.81
C GLU A 611 15.93 15.02 -30.15
N MET A 612 15.83 13.70 -30.07
CA MET A 612 14.73 13.05 -29.36
C MET A 612 14.80 13.32 -27.86
N GLU A 613 16.01 13.32 -27.30
CA GLU A 613 16.25 13.71 -25.90
C GLU A 613 15.67 15.10 -25.61
N LYS A 614 15.96 16.09 -26.47
CA LYS A 614 15.41 17.46 -26.35
C LYS A 614 13.88 17.48 -26.42
N GLU A 615 13.27 16.70 -27.29
CA GLU A 615 11.81 16.64 -27.39
C GLU A 615 11.19 15.95 -26.16
N VAL A 616 11.80 14.88 -25.66
CA VAL A 616 11.38 14.24 -24.39
C VAL A 616 11.50 15.24 -23.24
N LEU A 617 12.64 15.93 -23.14
CA LEU A 617 12.89 16.93 -22.10
C LEU A 617 11.82 18.04 -22.11
N LYS A 618 11.42 18.48 -23.30
CA LYS A 618 10.36 19.49 -23.46
C LYS A 618 9.02 19.00 -22.89
N VAL A 619 8.64 17.76 -23.21
CA VAL A 619 7.40 17.15 -22.69
C VAL A 619 7.46 17.03 -21.15
N LEU A 620 8.61 16.62 -20.62
CA LEU A 620 8.81 16.48 -19.17
C LEU A 620 8.76 17.86 -18.48
N ALA A 621 9.41 18.86 -19.04
CA ALA A 621 9.44 20.22 -18.48
C ALA A 621 8.03 20.85 -18.45
N GLU A 622 7.26 20.71 -19.53
CA GLU A 622 5.87 21.17 -19.59
C GLU A 622 5.00 20.50 -18.53
N ALA A 623 5.17 19.20 -18.35
CA ALA A 623 4.43 18.43 -17.35
C ALA A 623 4.87 18.77 -15.92
N ALA A 624 6.16 19.00 -15.69
CA ALA A 624 6.67 19.42 -14.38
C ALA A 624 6.07 20.78 -13.98
N MET A 625 6.08 21.73 -14.89
CA MET A 625 5.46 23.05 -14.66
C MET A 625 3.96 22.91 -14.37
N ALA A 626 3.24 22.11 -15.13
CA ALA A 626 1.81 21.89 -14.91
C ALA A 626 1.52 21.15 -13.59
N GLY A 627 2.37 20.23 -13.20
CA GLY A 627 2.25 19.46 -11.96
C GLY A 627 2.57 20.31 -10.72
N PHE A 628 3.54 21.19 -10.80
CA PHE A 628 3.93 22.11 -9.72
C PHE A 628 2.91 23.23 -9.52
N LEU A 629 2.30 23.72 -10.57
CA LEU A 629 1.20 24.69 -10.47
C LEU A 629 -0.03 24.15 -9.71
N UNK A 630 -0.02 23.11 -9.71
CA UNK A 630 -1.05 22.45 -9.12
C UNK A 630 -0.87 22.21 -7.71
N CYS A 631 0.23 22.15 -7.39
CA CYS A 631 0.49 21.68 -6.04
C CYS A 631 0.93 22.77 -5.06
N SER A 632 1.34 23.93 -5.48
CA SER A 632 1.83 24.92 -4.51
C SER A 632 1.64 26.37 -4.93
N LEU A 633 0.83 27.06 -4.19
CA LEU A 633 0.84 28.51 -4.06
C LEU A 633 1.91 28.98 -3.03
N SER A 634 2.88 28.16 -2.66
CA SER A 634 3.80 28.48 -1.57
C SER A 634 5.30 28.35 -1.88
N THR A 635 5.68 28.18 -3.16
CA THR A 635 7.11 28.27 -3.50
C THR A 635 7.30 29.05 -4.81
N PRO A 636 7.79 30.27 -4.73
CA PRO A 636 8.10 31.04 -5.94
C PRO A 636 9.52 30.73 -6.41
N ALA A 637 9.75 29.59 -7.03
CA ALA A 637 11.09 29.26 -7.51
C ALA A 637 11.12 28.37 -8.74
N LEU A 638 10.27 28.72 -9.72
CA LEU A 638 10.45 28.24 -11.09
C LEU A 638 10.22 29.40 -12.05
N THR A 639 10.87 30.53 -11.76
CA THR A 639 10.89 31.64 -12.68
C THR A 639 12.11 31.52 -13.58
N ARG A 640 11.83 31.29 -14.86
CA ARG A 640 12.69 31.53 -16.03
C ARG A 640 14.03 30.78 -16.08
N GLY A 641 13.97 29.68 -16.72
CA GLY A 641 15.06 29.20 -17.58
C GLY A 641 16.25 28.55 -16.92
N ARG A 642 16.09 27.30 -16.48
CA ARG A 642 17.16 26.29 -16.58
C ARG A 642 16.56 24.89 -16.43
N GLY A 643 16.82 24.06 -17.39
CA GLY A 643 16.07 22.86 -17.67
C GLY A 643 16.36 21.64 -16.82
N VAL A 644 15.42 20.74 -16.82
CA VAL A 644 15.64 19.35 -16.46
C VAL A 644 16.45 18.72 -17.60
N GLU A 645 17.67 18.32 -17.36
CA GLU A 645 18.44 17.53 -18.34
C GLU A 645 17.99 16.09 -18.28
N ALA A 646 17.54 15.55 -19.40
CA ALA A 646 17.18 14.16 -19.53
C ALA A 646 18.33 13.40 -20.18
N LEU A 647 18.85 12.41 -19.47
CA LEU A 647 19.78 11.46 -20.03
C LEU A 647 18.99 10.20 -20.42
N ALA A 648 18.76 10.02 -21.72
CA ALA A 648 18.12 8.83 -22.25
C ALA A 648 19.20 7.76 -22.49
N GLY A 649 19.11 6.70 -21.74
CA GLY A 649 19.71 5.41 -22.11
C GLY A 649 21.22 5.28 -22.11
N THR A 650 21.82 5.13 -20.94
CA THR A 650 23.14 4.46 -20.86
C THR A 650 22.94 2.99 -20.44
N PRO A 651 23.79 2.06 -20.94
CA PRO A 651 23.67 0.63 -20.63
C PRO A 651 23.91 0.25 -19.17
N ALA A 652 24.34 1.18 -18.33
CA ALA A 652 24.69 0.94 -16.92
C ALA A 652 23.49 0.64 -15.99
N LEU A 653 22.25 0.75 -16.49
CA LEU A 653 21.06 0.50 -15.67
C LEU A 653 20.52 -0.93 -15.76
N LYS A 654 21.29 -1.87 -16.34
CA LYS A 654 20.89 -3.30 -16.38
C LYS A 654 21.20 -4.05 -15.09
N GLU A 655 21.93 -3.46 -14.15
CA GLU A 655 22.37 -4.12 -12.90
C GLU A 655 21.76 -3.49 -11.62
N LEU A 656 20.86 -2.52 -11.75
CA LEU A 656 20.03 -2.00 -10.67
C LEU A 656 18.59 -2.44 -10.88
#